data_ba02c2e866ad7ceeb49db9cf307a4b3b
#
_entry.id   ba02c2e866ad7ceeb49db9cf307a4b3b
#
_cell.length_a   1.000
_cell.length_b   1.000
_cell.length_c   1.000
_cell.angle_alpha   90.00
_cell.angle_beta   90.00
_cell.angle_gamma   90.00
#
_symmetry.space_group_name_H-M   'P 1'
#
loop_
_entity.id
_entity.type
_entity.pdbx_description
1 polymer ?
#
loop_
_entity_poly.entity_id
_entity_poly.type
_entity_poly.pdbx_seq_one_letter_code
_entity_poly.pdbx_strand_id
1 'polypeptide(L)'
;MKSVFNMGALRWLSIAATASTALALTPEGLISAPRRSEAIPNPSGDVAVFSQSQYSFETHKTTSQWNVLDLKSGEIKLLTNDSDVSEIVWLGSDDSTVLYVNGTNADIPGGVELWVSDISDFANGYKAASLPAAFSGFKVVTTDSGDVRYIAYAESWANGTAYNEELVAKPLSSARIYDSIYVRHWDYYLTTRFNAVFSGTLTKSEGKGKATYKAAEGGLKNLVSPVKNAESPYPPFGGASDYDLSPDGKWVAFKSKAHDVPRANYTTAYIFLVPHDGSKTAVPINGPDSPGTPEGVKGDAGSPAFSPDSKKIAYWQMADESYEADHRTLYVYTLDSKKTIPSLAADWDRSLDSVKWADDDNLIIGVEDAGRSRLFSIPADAGNDYKPKNFTDGGVVSAYYQLPDSTYLVTASALWTSWNVYIASPEKGVIKTLATANKIDSELKGLGPEVIDEFYYDGNWTKIQAWVIYPENFDKTKTYPLLYYIHGGPQSSWLDSWSSRWNAKVFADQGYVVVAPNPTGSSGFGDALQDAIQNQWGGYPYEDLVKGWEYVNENFDFIDTDNGVAAGASYGGFMINWIQGSDLGRKFKALVSHDGTFVADAKVSTEELWFMQREFNGTFWDNRENYRRWDPSAPERILKFSTPMLVIHSDLDYRLPVSEGLSLFNILQERGVPSRFLNFPDENHWVQNKENSLVWHQQVLGWLNKYSGVEESNEDAVSLDDTVIPVVDYNP
;
A
#
# COMPACT_ATOMS: atom_id res chain seq x y z
N MET A 1 -22.03 -33.45 27.52
CA MET A 1 -22.81 -32.22 27.58
C MET A 1 -22.67 -31.57 26.21
N LYS A 2 -23.77 -31.51 25.47
CA LYS A 2 -23.81 -30.92 24.11
C LYS A 2 -24.01 -29.42 24.25
N SER A 3 -23.05 -28.58 23.83
CA SER A 3 -23.28 -27.17 23.64
C SER A 3 -23.55 -26.94 22.13
N VAL A 4 -24.69 -26.40 21.89
CA VAL A 4 -25.29 -26.06 20.61
C VAL A 4 -24.58 -24.79 20.11
N PHE A 5 -23.83 -24.86 19.02
CA PHE A 5 -23.45 -23.67 18.24
C PHE A 5 -24.63 -23.31 17.34
N ASN A 6 -25.17 -22.14 17.59
CA ASN A 6 -26.22 -21.51 16.81
C ASN A 6 -25.62 -21.02 15.46
N MET A 7 -26.03 -21.65 14.37
CA MET A 7 -25.76 -21.13 13.02
C MET A 7 -26.56 -19.82 12.87
N GLY A 8 -25.84 -18.72 12.69
CA GLY A 8 -26.43 -17.42 12.37
C GLY A 8 -27.17 -17.51 11.02
N ALA A 9 -28.48 -17.37 11.09
CA ALA A 9 -29.34 -17.33 9.93
C ALA A 9 -29.00 -16.12 9.06
N LEU A 10 -28.73 -16.36 7.78
CA LEU A 10 -28.71 -15.33 6.73
C LEU A 10 -30.00 -14.50 6.80
N ARG A 11 -29.90 -13.25 7.16
CA ARG A 11 -31.00 -12.28 7.05
C ARG A 11 -31.06 -11.77 5.61
N TRP A 12 -31.91 -12.38 4.80
CA TRP A 12 -32.35 -11.81 3.55
C TRP A 12 -33.37 -10.69 3.83
N LEU A 13 -32.92 -9.44 3.67
CA LEU A 13 -33.81 -8.29 3.55
C LEU A 13 -34.23 -8.19 2.08
N SER A 14 -35.50 -8.45 1.80
CA SER A 14 -36.14 -8.13 0.53
C SER A 14 -36.28 -6.61 0.43
N ILE A 15 -35.34 -5.94 -0.26
CA ILE A 15 -35.48 -4.53 -0.66
C ILE A 15 -36.15 -4.51 -2.03
N ALA A 16 -37.29 -3.83 -2.09
CA ALA A 16 -37.94 -3.51 -3.36
C ALA A 16 -37.01 -2.56 -4.14
N ALA A 17 -36.48 -3.03 -5.27
CA ALA A 17 -35.61 -2.28 -6.14
C ALA A 17 -36.37 -1.13 -6.81
N THR A 18 -36.03 0.10 -6.46
CA THR A 18 -36.11 1.21 -7.43
C THR A 18 -34.91 1.04 -8.34
N ALA A 19 -35.15 0.68 -9.59
CA ALA A 19 -34.10 0.52 -10.58
C ALA A 19 -33.40 1.86 -10.82
N SER A 20 -32.32 2.10 -10.13
CA SER A 20 -31.24 2.96 -10.60
C SER A 20 -30.41 2.07 -11.51
N THR A 21 -30.34 2.35 -12.78
CA THR A 21 -29.39 1.69 -13.69
C THR A 21 -28.00 2.11 -13.24
N ALA A 22 -27.37 1.34 -12.38
CA ALA A 22 -25.94 1.45 -12.14
C ALA A 22 -25.25 1.06 -13.47
N LEU A 23 -24.18 1.75 -13.81
CA LEU A 23 -23.38 1.44 -14.99
C LEU A 23 -22.31 0.44 -14.55
N ALA A 24 -22.05 -0.57 -15.39
CA ALA A 24 -20.90 -1.47 -15.20
C ALA A 24 -19.60 -0.68 -15.09
N LEU A 25 -18.72 -1.06 -14.17
CA LEU A 25 -17.42 -0.39 -14.01
C LEU A 25 -16.47 -0.84 -15.13
N THR A 26 -16.20 0.09 -16.06
CA THR A 26 -15.26 -0.15 -17.16
C THR A 26 -13.82 0.17 -16.78
N PRO A 27 -12.80 -0.32 -17.53
CA PRO A 27 -11.42 0.09 -17.35
C PRO A 27 -11.21 1.61 -17.39
N GLU A 28 -11.81 2.29 -18.37
CA GLU A 28 -11.76 3.76 -18.49
C GLU A 28 -12.38 4.43 -17.27
N GLY A 29 -13.54 3.95 -16.82
CA GLY A 29 -14.22 4.45 -15.62
C GLY A 29 -13.36 4.30 -14.36
N LEU A 30 -12.71 3.14 -14.16
CA LEU A 30 -11.78 2.91 -13.05
C LEU A 30 -10.60 3.88 -13.08
N ILE A 31 -9.99 4.09 -14.26
CA ILE A 31 -8.77 4.89 -14.41
C ILE A 31 -9.07 6.39 -14.31
N SER A 32 -10.19 6.84 -14.88
CA SER A 32 -10.63 8.23 -14.87
C SER A 32 -11.39 8.64 -13.59
N ALA A 33 -11.79 7.68 -12.75
CA ALA A 33 -12.44 7.99 -11.47
C ALA A 33 -11.55 8.90 -10.59
N PRO A 34 -12.13 9.91 -9.93
CA PRO A 34 -11.40 10.80 -9.03
C PRO A 34 -10.68 10.03 -7.92
N ARG A 35 -9.41 10.36 -7.70
CA ARG A 35 -8.58 9.82 -6.61
C ARG A 35 -8.39 10.86 -5.54
N ARG A 36 -8.73 10.53 -4.30
CA ARG A 36 -8.70 11.45 -3.17
C ARG A 36 -7.69 11.00 -2.13
N SER A 37 -7.02 11.99 -1.52
CA SER A 37 -6.19 11.76 -0.35
C SER A 37 -7.05 11.57 0.91
N GLU A 38 -6.38 11.29 2.02
CA GLU A 38 -6.98 11.40 3.34
C GLU A 38 -7.56 12.78 3.63
N ALA A 39 -8.62 12.83 4.41
CA ALA A 39 -9.19 14.06 4.91
C ALA A 39 -8.49 14.48 6.22
N ILE A 40 -7.78 15.61 6.21
CA ILE A 40 -6.97 16.12 7.34
C ILE A 40 -7.77 17.20 8.07
N PRO A 41 -8.28 16.95 9.30
CA PRO A 41 -9.12 17.90 10.02
C PRO A 41 -8.33 19.09 10.54
N ASN A 42 -8.99 20.23 10.65
CA ASN A 42 -8.47 21.39 11.38
C ASN A 42 -8.51 21.16 12.91
N PRO A 43 -7.83 21.99 13.71
CA PRO A 43 -7.75 21.80 15.17
C PRO A 43 -9.11 21.76 15.89
N SER A 44 -10.12 22.53 15.42
CA SER A 44 -11.47 22.51 16.00
C SER A 44 -12.32 21.30 15.59
N GLY A 45 -11.92 20.56 14.53
CA GLY A 45 -12.70 19.46 14.01
C GLY A 45 -13.96 19.87 13.25
N ASP A 46 -14.02 21.09 12.72
CA ASP A 46 -15.17 21.59 11.98
C ASP A 46 -15.09 21.28 10.49
N VAL A 47 -13.87 21.31 9.93
CA VAL A 47 -13.57 21.07 8.52
C VAL A 47 -12.34 20.21 8.35
N ALA A 48 -12.21 19.56 7.18
CA ALA A 48 -11.00 18.84 6.77
C ALA A 48 -10.61 19.25 5.35
N VAL A 49 -9.29 19.26 5.06
CA VAL A 49 -8.76 19.46 3.71
C VAL A 49 -8.35 18.11 3.12
N PHE A 50 -8.51 17.95 1.80
CA PHE A 50 -8.04 16.79 1.06
C PHE A 50 -7.75 17.14 -0.39
N SER A 51 -6.78 16.47 -1.00
CA SER A 51 -6.51 16.60 -2.43
C SER A 51 -7.39 15.65 -3.24
N GLN A 52 -7.63 16.03 -4.49
CA GLN A 52 -8.27 15.19 -5.50
C GLN A 52 -7.53 15.31 -6.81
N SER A 53 -7.22 14.19 -7.44
CA SER A 53 -6.68 14.14 -8.80
C SER A 53 -7.60 13.32 -9.70
N GLN A 54 -7.67 13.71 -10.99
CA GLN A 54 -8.48 13.01 -11.98
C GLN A 54 -7.78 13.01 -13.33
N TYR A 55 -7.71 11.83 -13.95
CA TYR A 55 -7.19 11.66 -15.30
C TYR A 55 -8.29 11.79 -16.35
N SER A 56 -7.96 12.40 -17.49
CA SER A 56 -8.88 12.53 -18.64
C SER A 56 -8.26 11.89 -19.87
N PHE A 57 -8.92 10.89 -20.43
CA PHE A 57 -8.55 10.29 -21.72
C PHE A 57 -8.80 11.21 -22.93
N GLU A 58 -9.60 12.26 -22.79
CA GLU A 58 -9.79 13.26 -23.84
C GLU A 58 -8.58 14.18 -23.97
N THR A 59 -8.00 14.59 -22.85
CA THR A 59 -6.87 15.54 -22.82
C THR A 59 -5.53 14.87 -22.55
N HIS A 60 -5.51 13.60 -22.17
CA HIS A 60 -4.35 12.82 -21.72
C HIS A 60 -3.57 13.50 -20.57
N LYS A 61 -4.30 14.13 -19.65
CA LYS A 61 -3.73 14.87 -18.53
C LYS A 61 -4.43 14.56 -17.23
N THR A 62 -3.66 14.62 -16.17
CA THR A 62 -4.20 14.63 -14.80
C THR A 62 -4.39 16.06 -14.34
N THR A 63 -5.56 16.36 -13.81
CA THR A 63 -5.84 17.59 -13.08
C THR A 63 -5.80 17.32 -11.59
N SER A 64 -5.38 18.31 -10.80
CA SER A 64 -5.33 18.24 -9.33
C SER A 64 -6.02 19.43 -8.73
N GLN A 65 -6.63 19.24 -7.58
CA GLN A 65 -7.27 20.28 -6.79
C GLN A 65 -7.26 19.93 -5.31
N TRP A 66 -7.44 20.96 -4.47
CA TRP A 66 -7.69 20.78 -3.04
C TRP A 66 -9.10 21.20 -2.69
N ASN A 67 -9.70 20.46 -1.76
CA ASN A 67 -11.08 20.64 -1.34
C ASN A 67 -11.15 20.78 0.19
N VAL A 68 -12.24 21.39 0.66
CA VAL A 68 -12.63 21.44 2.07
C VAL A 68 -13.89 20.62 2.26
N LEU A 69 -13.86 19.71 3.21
CA LEU A 69 -14.99 18.91 3.68
C LEU A 69 -15.51 19.51 4.99
N ASP A 70 -16.75 19.92 5.03
CA ASP A 70 -17.46 20.31 6.26
C ASP A 70 -17.84 19.04 7.07
N LEU A 71 -17.30 18.89 8.27
CA LEU A 71 -17.47 17.66 9.07
C LEU A 71 -18.86 17.55 9.72
N LYS A 72 -19.62 18.63 9.74
CA LYS A 72 -20.98 18.62 10.24
C LYS A 72 -21.99 18.21 9.16
N SER A 73 -21.89 18.81 7.97
CA SER A 73 -22.84 18.57 6.87
C SER A 73 -22.42 17.47 5.91
N GLY A 74 -21.11 17.24 5.72
CA GLY A 74 -20.53 16.43 4.65
C GLY A 74 -20.42 17.18 3.30
N GLU A 75 -20.66 18.51 3.29
CA GLU A 75 -20.52 19.33 2.09
C GLU A 75 -19.05 19.47 1.70
N ILE A 76 -18.77 19.32 0.39
CA ILE A 76 -17.42 19.47 -0.19
C ILE A 76 -17.38 20.76 -1.01
N LYS A 77 -16.36 21.59 -0.78
CA LYS A 77 -16.11 22.82 -1.50
C LYS A 77 -14.70 22.86 -2.07
N LEU A 78 -14.55 23.37 -3.27
CA LEU A 78 -13.24 23.63 -3.87
C LEU A 78 -12.50 24.68 -3.02
N LEU A 79 -11.25 24.37 -2.63
CA LEU A 79 -10.33 25.32 -2.01
C LEU A 79 -9.44 25.99 -3.07
N THR A 80 -8.78 25.18 -3.91
CA THR A 80 -7.98 25.64 -5.04
C THR A 80 -7.86 24.56 -6.10
N ASN A 81 -7.77 24.96 -7.37
CA ASN A 81 -7.42 24.11 -8.51
C ASN A 81 -6.02 24.42 -9.06
N ASP A 82 -5.20 25.10 -8.29
CA ASP A 82 -3.79 25.31 -8.61
C ASP A 82 -3.04 23.99 -8.46
N SER A 83 -2.58 23.44 -9.59
CA SER A 83 -1.87 22.17 -9.65
C SER A 83 -0.48 22.21 -9.00
N ASP A 84 0.07 23.40 -8.78
CA ASP A 84 1.36 23.57 -8.13
C ASP A 84 1.27 23.43 -6.60
N VAL A 85 0.08 23.45 -6.01
CA VAL A 85 -0.15 23.18 -4.58
C VAL A 85 -0.09 21.68 -4.34
N SER A 86 1.03 21.17 -3.81
CA SER A 86 1.31 19.75 -3.63
C SER A 86 0.92 19.21 -2.25
N GLU A 87 1.07 20.01 -1.20
CA GLU A 87 0.71 19.65 0.18
C GLU A 87 0.04 20.82 0.91
N ILE A 88 -0.91 20.51 1.81
CA ILE A 88 -1.49 21.46 2.77
C ILE A 88 -1.44 20.85 4.16
N VAL A 89 -0.91 21.60 5.13
CA VAL A 89 -0.87 21.22 6.55
C VAL A 89 -1.38 22.36 7.44
N TRP A 90 -2.14 22.01 8.49
CA TRP A 90 -2.63 22.99 9.44
C TRP A 90 -1.49 23.50 10.33
N LEU A 91 -1.39 24.81 10.53
CA LEU A 91 -0.35 25.36 11.42
C LEU A 91 -0.67 25.13 12.91
N GLY A 92 -1.94 24.87 13.26
CA GLY A 92 -2.35 24.65 14.64
C GLY A 92 -2.39 25.91 15.53
N SER A 93 -2.11 27.10 14.95
CA SER A 93 -2.20 28.36 15.65
C SER A 93 -3.63 28.88 15.78
N ASP A 94 -4.48 28.47 14.87
CA ASP A 94 -5.92 28.72 14.79
C ASP A 94 -6.58 27.66 13.89
N ASP A 95 -7.90 27.79 13.67
CA ASP A 95 -8.70 26.82 12.91
C ASP A 95 -8.72 27.06 11.40
N SER A 96 -8.06 28.10 10.91
CA SER A 96 -8.14 28.50 9.51
C SER A 96 -6.79 28.64 8.78
N THR A 97 -5.68 28.77 9.53
CA THR A 97 -4.37 29.02 8.93
C THR A 97 -3.67 27.73 8.54
N VAL A 98 -3.23 27.68 7.29
CA VAL A 98 -2.50 26.53 6.71
C VAL A 98 -1.14 26.96 6.18
N LEU A 99 -0.18 26.04 6.25
CA LEU A 99 1.03 26.04 5.44
C LEU A 99 0.75 25.19 4.20
N TYR A 100 1.12 25.67 3.02
CA TYR A 100 1.08 24.84 1.83
C TYR A 100 2.40 24.90 1.05
N VAL A 101 2.65 23.84 0.31
CA VAL A 101 3.84 23.68 -0.53
C VAL A 101 3.44 23.99 -1.96
N ASN A 102 4.11 24.99 -2.56
CA ASN A 102 4.05 25.24 -3.98
C ASN A 102 5.24 24.54 -4.65
N GLY A 103 4.98 23.63 -5.58
CA GLY A 103 5.99 22.84 -6.30
C GLY A 103 6.81 23.64 -7.30
N THR A 104 6.39 24.90 -7.61
CA THR A 104 7.15 25.82 -8.47
C THR A 104 7.87 26.85 -7.60
N ASN A 105 9.19 26.98 -7.78
CA ASN A 105 9.99 27.97 -7.13
C ASN A 105 10.65 28.90 -8.16
N ALA A 106 10.21 30.14 -8.22
CA ALA A 106 10.70 31.10 -9.20
C ALA A 106 12.17 31.49 -8.99
N ASP A 107 12.67 31.39 -7.74
CA ASP A 107 14.03 31.80 -7.38
C ASP A 107 15.03 30.63 -7.51
N ILE A 108 14.56 29.38 -7.33
CA ILE A 108 15.40 28.17 -7.31
C ILE A 108 14.73 27.09 -8.15
N PRO A 109 15.14 26.90 -9.43
CA PRO A 109 14.63 25.80 -10.26
C PRO A 109 14.78 24.45 -9.53
N GLY A 110 13.74 23.60 -9.56
CA GLY A 110 13.72 22.32 -8.86
C GLY A 110 13.56 22.42 -7.33
N GLY A 111 13.45 23.63 -6.77
CA GLY A 111 13.08 23.85 -5.38
C GLY A 111 11.57 24.00 -5.18
N VAL A 112 11.15 24.10 -3.93
CA VAL A 112 9.74 24.37 -3.56
C VAL A 112 9.60 25.65 -2.72
N GLU A 113 8.41 26.19 -2.68
CA GLU A 113 8.09 27.35 -1.84
C GLU A 113 7.10 26.97 -0.75
N LEU A 114 7.33 27.49 0.46
CA LEU A 114 6.38 27.40 1.56
C LEU A 114 5.55 28.69 1.63
N TRP A 115 4.26 28.51 1.55
CA TRP A 115 3.28 29.60 1.60
C TRP A 115 2.37 29.44 2.82
N VAL A 116 1.90 30.55 3.35
CA VAL A 116 0.93 30.57 4.44
C VAL A 116 -0.32 31.30 3.98
N SER A 117 -1.47 30.69 4.22
CA SER A 117 -2.76 31.26 3.85
C SER A 117 -3.86 30.91 4.85
N ASP A 118 -4.97 31.59 4.73
CA ASP A 118 -6.23 31.29 5.42
C ASP A 118 -7.17 30.53 4.46
N ILE A 119 -7.75 29.41 4.90
CA ILE A 119 -8.64 28.62 4.03
C ILE A 119 -9.88 29.39 3.56
N SER A 120 -10.31 30.44 4.27
CA SER A 120 -11.42 31.29 3.85
C SER A 120 -11.04 32.32 2.78
N ASP A 121 -9.73 32.55 2.59
CA ASP A 121 -9.15 33.51 1.64
C ASP A 121 -7.84 32.98 1.06
N PHE A 122 -7.89 31.74 0.57
CA PHE A 122 -6.71 30.95 0.20
C PHE A 122 -5.85 31.64 -0.88
N ALA A 123 -6.47 32.31 -1.84
CA ALA A 123 -5.78 32.99 -2.94
C ALA A 123 -4.89 34.17 -2.50
N ASN A 124 -5.11 34.74 -1.30
CA ASN A 124 -4.33 35.84 -0.75
C ASN A 124 -3.22 35.38 0.21
N GLY A 125 -2.72 34.15 0.03
CA GLY A 125 -1.55 33.65 0.74
C GLY A 125 -0.26 34.42 0.43
N TYR A 126 0.75 34.25 1.28
CA TYR A 126 2.06 34.85 1.10
C TYR A 126 3.18 33.83 1.25
N LYS A 127 4.29 34.04 0.54
CA LYS A 127 5.49 33.20 0.62
C LYS A 127 6.22 33.41 1.94
N ALA A 128 6.37 32.32 2.72
CA ALA A 128 7.08 32.31 3.99
C ALA A 128 8.55 31.88 3.85
N ALA A 129 8.83 30.96 2.90
CA ALA A 129 10.19 30.47 2.64
C ALA A 129 10.34 29.93 1.21
N SER A 130 11.59 29.87 0.72
CA SER A 130 12.01 29.10 -0.46
C SER A 130 12.97 28.00 -0.01
N LEU A 131 12.75 26.77 -0.47
CA LEU A 131 13.58 25.61 -0.15
C LEU A 131 14.36 25.16 -1.39
N PRO A 132 15.61 24.65 -1.22
CA PRO A 132 16.56 24.49 -2.32
C PRO A 132 16.36 23.22 -3.15
N ALA A 133 15.40 22.36 -2.85
CA ALA A 133 15.15 21.09 -3.52
C ALA A 133 13.65 20.72 -3.43
N ALA A 134 13.28 19.56 -4.00
CA ALA A 134 11.94 19.01 -3.96
C ALA A 134 11.62 18.38 -2.59
N PHE A 135 11.28 19.21 -1.61
CA PHE A 135 10.87 18.77 -0.28
C PHE A 135 9.41 18.35 -0.25
N SER A 136 9.11 17.28 0.51
CA SER A 136 7.76 16.78 0.74
C SER A 136 7.60 16.12 2.12
N GLY A 137 6.36 15.73 2.47
CA GLY A 137 6.04 15.06 3.73
C GLY A 137 6.16 15.97 4.94
N PHE A 138 5.63 17.17 4.86
CA PHE A 138 5.75 18.18 5.93
C PHE A 138 4.97 17.77 7.18
N LYS A 139 5.65 17.82 8.34
CA LYS A 139 5.03 17.82 9.66
C LYS A 139 5.41 19.12 10.36
N VAL A 140 4.43 19.76 11.01
CA VAL A 140 4.60 21.06 11.62
C VAL A 140 4.08 21.08 13.04
N VAL A 141 4.72 21.90 13.90
CA VAL A 141 4.26 22.19 15.27
C VAL A 141 4.44 23.66 15.53
N THR A 142 3.39 24.32 16.02
CA THR A 142 3.48 25.70 16.53
C THR A 142 3.91 25.66 17.99
N THR A 143 5.05 26.31 18.29
CA THR A 143 5.63 26.37 19.64
C THR A 143 4.92 27.39 20.52
N ASP A 144 5.20 27.40 21.83
CA ASP A 144 4.68 28.40 22.79
C ASP A 144 5.08 29.85 22.43
N SER A 145 6.21 30.04 21.74
CA SER A 145 6.61 31.33 21.19
C SER A 145 5.80 31.77 19.98
N GLY A 146 5.02 30.87 19.42
CA GLY A 146 4.27 31.03 18.17
C GLY A 146 5.09 30.81 16.92
N ASP A 147 6.38 30.46 17.01
CA ASP A 147 7.17 30.01 15.87
C ASP A 147 6.70 28.63 15.39
N VAL A 148 6.83 28.36 14.10
CA VAL A 148 6.49 27.07 13.52
C VAL A 148 7.77 26.26 13.28
N ARG A 149 7.90 25.14 13.97
CA ARG A 149 8.92 24.14 13.68
C ARG A 149 8.36 23.13 12.68
N TYR A 150 9.16 22.80 11.69
CA TYR A 150 8.76 21.79 10.70
C TYR A 150 9.88 20.80 10.43
N ILE A 151 9.48 19.64 9.95
CA ILE A 151 10.34 18.62 9.33
C ILE A 151 9.75 18.24 7.99
N ALA A 152 10.63 17.90 7.02
CA ALA A 152 10.27 17.41 5.71
C ALA A 152 11.44 16.59 5.16
N TYR A 153 11.22 15.77 4.13
CA TYR A 153 12.30 15.02 3.53
C TYR A 153 12.60 15.46 2.09
N ALA A 154 13.83 15.24 1.70
CA ALA A 154 14.30 15.36 0.32
C ALA A 154 15.50 14.43 0.10
N GLU A 155 15.86 14.15 -1.15
CA GLU A 155 17.16 13.52 -1.45
C GLU A 155 18.32 14.41 -0.98
N SER A 156 19.39 13.79 -0.57
CA SER A 156 20.60 14.43 -0.02
C SER A 156 21.87 13.83 -0.61
N TRP A 157 22.86 14.70 -0.83
CA TRP A 157 24.22 14.26 -1.05
C TRP A 157 24.85 13.70 0.24
N ALA A 158 25.91 12.88 0.07
CA ALA A 158 26.65 12.33 1.21
C ALA A 158 27.25 13.39 2.17
N ASN A 159 27.43 14.65 1.70
CA ASN A 159 27.87 15.77 2.53
C ASN A 159 26.73 16.42 3.35
N GLY A 160 25.50 15.91 3.23
CA GLY A 160 24.32 16.38 3.95
C GLY A 160 23.55 17.55 3.32
N THR A 161 24.00 18.07 2.17
CA THR A 161 23.24 19.10 1.43
C THR A 161 22.09 18.46 0.66
N ALA A 162 20.94 19.15 0.60
CA ALA A 162 19.79 18.69 -0.20
C ALA A 162 20.19 18.58 -1.68
N TYR A 163 19.75 17.50 -2.33
CA TYR A 163 19.97 17.28 -3.75
C TYR A 163 18.88 18.00 -4.57
N ASN A 164 19.31 18.69 -5.60
CA ASN A 164 18.42 19.35 -6.55
C ASN A 164 18.86 18.98 -7.98
N GLU A 165 18.03 18.20 -8.65
CA GLU A 165 18.35 17.64 -9.97
C GLU A 165 18.58 18.73 -11.04
N GLU A 166 17.80 19.81 -10.99
CA GLU A 166 17.87 20.91 -11.97
C GLU A 166 19.19 21.69 -11.89
N LEU A 167 19.88 21.63 -10.74
CA LEU A 167 21.15 22.32 -10.53
C LEU A 167 22.38 21.45 -10.79
N VAL A 168 22.19 20.17 -11.16
CA VAL A 168 23.29 19.23 -11.36
C VAL A 168 23.53 18.98 -12.83
N ALA A 169 24.77 19.15 -13.26
CA ALA A 169 25.18 18.80 -14.63
C ALA A 169 25.03 17.29 -14.87
N LYS A 170 24.36 16.91 -15.97
CA LYS A 170 24.26 15.50 -16.36
C LYS A 170 25.65 14.94 -16.65
N PRO A 171 26.01 13.75 -16.14
CA PRO A 171 27.30 13.13 -16.43
C PRO A 171 27.41 12.78 -17.92
N LEU A 172 28.63 12.86 -18.46
CA LEU A 172 28.92 12.52 -19.85
C LEU A 172 28.86 11.00 -20.10
N SER A 173 29.07 10.19 -19.06
CA SER A 173 29.00 8.72 -19.14
C SER A 173 27.77 8.22 -18.37
N SER A 174 27.10 7.23 -18.93
CA SER A 174 26.01 6.49 -18.25
C SER A 174 26.50 5.27 -17.44
N ALA A 175 27.84 5.04 -17.39
CA ALA A 175 28.41 3.91 -16.67
C ALA A 175 28.16 4.01 -15.16
N ARG A 176 27.90 2.87 -14.53
CA ARG A 176 27.72 2.72 -13.08
C ARG A 176 28.71 1.67 -12.56
N ILE A 177 29.25 1.89 -11.37
CA ILE A 177 30.23 0.99 -10.74
C ILE A 177 29.76 0.70 -9.32
N TYR A 178 29.69 -0.57 -8.96
CA TYR A 178 29.23 -1.05 -7.65
C TYR A 178 30.24 -2.05 -7.09
N ASP A 179 30.65 -1.84 -5.85
CA ASP A 179 31.53 -2.74 -5.09
C ASP A 179 30.74 -3.57 -4.07
N SER A 180 29.44 -3.29 -3.91
CA SER A 180 28.56 -3.98 -2.98
C SER A 180 27.10 -3.98 -3.48
N ILE A 181 26.27 -4.89 -2.93
CA ILE A 181 24.82 -4.86 -3.10
C ILE A 181 24.20 -3.82 -2.11
N TYR A 182 23.10 -3.16 -2.47
CA TYR A 182 22.35 -3.33 -3.72
C TYR A 182 23.05 -2.69 -4.92
N VAL A 183 22.71 -3.20 -6.12
CA VAL A 183 22.98 -2.54 -7.40
C VAL A 183 21.76 -1.74 -7.83
N ARG A 184 20.59 -2.32 -7.68
CA ARG A 184 19.30 -1.76 -8.04
C ARG A 184 18.26 -2.14 -6.98
N HIS A 185 17.19 -1.37 -6.90
CA HIS A 185 16.09 -1.60 -5.98
C HIS A 185 14.79 -1.13 -6.61
N TRP A 186 13.74 -1.95 -6.58
CA TRP A 186 12.42 -1.71 -7.14
C TRP A 186 12.44 -1.43 -8.65
N ASP A 187 12.66 -0.17 -9.10
CA ASP A 187 12.68 0.28 -10.49
C ASP A 187 13.86 1.19 -10.82
N TYR A 188 14.78 1.41 -9.90
CA TYR A 188 15.91 2.31 -10.07
C TYR A 188 17.25 1.67 -9.68
N TYR A 189 18.31 2.19 -10.23
CA TYR A 189 19.68 1.86 -9.83
C TYR A 189 20.13 2.77 -8.70
N LEU A 190 20.73 2.18 -7.66
CA LEU A 190 21.22 2.96 -6.53
C LEU A 190 22.28 3.97 -6.96
N THR A 191 22.26 5.11 -6.27
CA THR A 191 23.20 6.21 -6.45
C THR A 191 23.91 6.51 -5.14
N THR A 192 24.73 7.56 -5.10
CA THR A 192 25.36 8.05 -3.87
C THR A 192 24.47 9.01 -3.08
N ARG A 193 23.21 9.15 -3.49
CA ARG A 193 22.21 9.98 -2.81
C ARG A 193 21.39 9.14 -1.85
N PHE A 194 20.87 9.78 -0.82
CA PHE A 194 20.04 9.17 0.21
C PHE A 194 18.87 10.09 0.55
N ASN A 195 17.72 9.55 0.86
CA ASN A 195 16.65 10.32 1.47
C ASN A 195 17.07 10.79 2.86
N ALA A 196 16.76 12.02 3.18
CA ALA A 196 17.04 12.58 4.50
C ALA A 196 15.89 13.45 5.00
N VAL A 197 15.60 13.34 6.28
CA VAL A 197 14.72 14.26 7.02
C VAL A 197 15.51 15.51 7.38
N PHE A 198 14.95 16.63 6.99
CA PHE A 198 15.47 17.96 7.32
C PHE A 198 14.54 18.66 8.29
N SER A 199 15.09 19.49 9.16
CA SER A 199 14.32 20.37 10.03
C SER A 199 14.53 21.84 9.66
N GLY A 200 13.49 22.65 9.89
CA GLY A 200 13.52 24.08 9.71
C GLY A 200 12.56 24.78 10.66
N THR A 201 12.65 26.10 10.70
CA THR A 201 11.78 26.94 11.55
C THR A 201 11.28 28.13 10.74
N LEU A 202 10.00 28.46 10.89
CA LEU A 202 9.43 29.72 10.46
C LEU A 202 9.21 30.59 11.72
N THR A 203 9.86 31.72 11.74
CA THR A 203 9.75 32.69 12.85
C THR A 203 8.50 33.53 12.66
N LYS A 204 7.71 33.65 13.72
CA LYS A 204 6.56 34.54 13.77
C LYS A 204 7.00 35.99 13.84
N SER A 205 6.46 36.83 12.95
CA SER A 205 6.69 38.25 12.96
C SER A 205 5.60 38.95 13.77
N GLU A 206 6.00 39.81 14.73
CA GLU A 206 5.05 40.67 15.41
C GLU A 206 4.74 41.89 14.52
N GLY A 207 3.48 42.00 14.06
CA GLY A 207 2.99 43.14 13.27
C GLY A 207 1.64 43.64 13.79
N LYS A 208 1.23 44.84 13.36
CA LYS A 208 -0.15 45.30 13.55
C LYS A 208 -1.06 44.59 12.56
N GLY A 209 -1.59 43.39 12.91
CA GLY A 209 -2.44 42.59 12.03
C GLY A 209 -2.33 41.13 12.33
N LYS A 210 -2.74 40.24 11.35
CA LYS A 210 -2.49 38.79 11.41
C LYS A 210 -0.98 38.52 11.50
N ALA A 211 -0.61 37.53 12.30
CA ALA A 211 0.78 37.07 12.39
C ALA A 211 1.27 36.63 11.00
N THR A 212 2.50 36.99 10.66
CA THR A 212 3.17 36.51 9.46
C THR A 212 4.39 35.67 9.83
N TYR A 213 4.76 34.74 8.96
CA TYR A 213 5.85 33.80 9.17
C TYR A 213 6.93 33.99 8.10
N LYS A 214 8.19 33.82 8.47
CA LYS A 214 9.34 33.82 7.56
C LYS A 214 10.38 32.81 8.00
N ALA A 215 11.18 32.33 7.06
CA ALA A 215 12.29 31.41 7.35
C ALA A 215 13.20 32.03 8.46
N ALA A 216 13.52 31.24 9.49
CA ALA A 216 14.44 31.60 10.53
C ALA A 216 15.89 31.67 10.02
N GLU A 217 16.73 32.47 10.66
CA GLU A 217 18.17 32.43 10.47
C GLU A 217 18.73 31.06 10.87
N GLY A 218 19.70 30.54 10.13
CA GLY A 218 20.33 29.23 10.39
C GLY A 218 19.95 28.10 9.39
N GLY A 219 18.94 28.35 8.57
CA GLY A 219 18.59 27.44 7.43
C GLY A 219 18.16 26.06 7.86
N LEU A 220 18.09 25.16 6.86
CA LEU A 220 17.73 23.75 7.05
C LEU A 220 18.86 22.96 7.72
N LYS A 221 18.48 21.97 8.55
CA LYS A 221 19.39 21.00 9.17
C LYS A 221 19.04 19.59 8.69
N ASN A 222 19.99 18.92 8.07
CA ASN A 222 19.88 17.50 7.76
C ASN A 222 20.09 16.71 9.06
N LEU A 223 19.06 15.98 9.48
CA LEU A 223 19.07 15.23 10.75
C LEU A 223 19.59 13.80 10.59
N VAL A 224 19.66 13.29 9.36
CA VAL A 224 20.00 11.91 9.03
C VAL A 224 21.49 11.77 8.68
N SER A 225 22.03 12.65 7.83
CA SER A 225 23.39 12.54 7.29
C SER A 225 24.53 12.44 8.32
N PRO A 226 24.41 12.94 9.58
CA PRO A 226 25.43 12.70 10.59
C PRO A 226 25.59 11.25 11.03
N VAL A 227 24.59 10.38 10.71
CA VAL A 227 24.66 8.94 10.95
C VAL A 227 25.10 8.27 9.64
N LYS A 228 26.27 7.62 9.67
CA LYS A 228 26.81 6.96 8.48
C LYS A 228 25.84 5.87 7.98
N ASN A 229 25.59 5.84 6.67
CA ASN A 229 24.71 4.89 5.99
C ASN A 229 23.23 4.94 6.43
N ALA A 230 22.81 5.96 7.18
CA ALA A 230 21.40 6.15 7.48
C ALA A 230 20.67 6.78 6.30
N GLU A 231 19.40 6.41 6.14
CA GLU A 231 18.49 6.91 5.12
C GLU A 231 17.06 6.93 5.67
N SER A 232 16.39 8.06 5.56
CA SER A 232 15.01 8.22 6.01
C SER A 232 14.29 9.32 5.21
N PRO A 233 13.11 9.08 4.66
CA PRO A 233 12.37 7.82 4.60
C PRO A 233 13.12 6.71 3.86
N TYR A 234 12.86 5.45 4.24
CA TYR A 234 13.56 4.32 3.62
C TYR A 234 12.83 3.87 2.35
N PRO A 235 13.48 3.95 1.16
CA PRO A 235 12.85 3.55 -0.09
C PRO A 235 12.65 2.00 -0.16
N PRO A 236 11.75 1.49 -1.06
CA PRO A 236 10.96 2.28 -2.03
C PRO A 236 9.66 2.85 -1.46
N PHE A 237 9.16 2.39 -0.30
CA PHE A 237 7.83 2.69 0.22
C PHE A 237 7.83 3.63 1.43
N GLY A 238 8.99 4.09 1.87
CA GLY A 238 9.10 5.04 2.97
C GLY A 238 8.49 6.41 2.63
N GLY A 239 7.98 7.10 3.64
CA GLY A 239 7.33 8.39 3.51
C GLY A 239 7.21 9.10 4.86
N ALA A 240 6.23 10.01 4.99
CA ALA A 240 6.01 10.77 6.22
C ALA A 240 5.66 9.90 7.46
N SER A 241 5.30 8.63 7.28
CA SER A 241 5.10 7.66 8.36
C SER A 241 6.41 7.17 9.00
N ASP A 242 7.56 7.37 8.32
CA ASP A 242 8.87 6.92 8.82
C ASP A 242 9.49 7.88 9.84
N TYR A 243 8.89 9.04 10.06
CA TYR A 243 9.38 10.01 11.03
C TYR A 243 8.25 10.77 11.74
N ASP A 244 8.58 11.36 12.88
CA ASP A 244 7.65 12.19 13.64
C ASP A 244 8.35 13.35 14.34
N LEU A 245 7.60 14.43 14.59
CA LEU A 245 8.01 15.63 15.31
C LEU A 245 7.28 15.70 16.64
N SER A 246 8.02 15.82 17.74
CA SER A 246 7.39 15.90 19.07
C SER A 246 6.45 17.11 19.17
N PRO A 247 5.29 17.02 19.87
CA PRO A 247 4.34 18.11 20.04
C PRO A 247 4.94 19.38 20.65
N ASP A 248 6.01 19.28 21.46
CA ASP A 248 6.75 20.43 22.00
C ASP A 248 7.79 20.98 20.98
N GLY A 249 7.91 20.36 19.82
CA GLY A 249 8.81 20.72 18.73
C GLY A 249 10.29 20.46 18.99
N LYS A 250 10.69 19.84 20.12
CA LYS A 250 12.10 19.73 20.48
C LYS A 250 12.81 18.53 19.89
N TRP A 251 12.08 17.45 19.59
CA TRP A 251 12.63 16.18 19.18
C TRP A 251 12.07 15.70 17.84
N VAL A 252 12.89 14.98 17.10
CA VAL A 252 12.49 14.27 15.90
C VAL A 252 12.84 12.80 16.08
N ALA A 253 11.88 11.92 15.80
CA ALA A 253 12.11 10.48 15.68
C ALA A 253 12.03 10.11 14.21
N PHE A 254 12.94 9.20 13.73
CA PHE A 254 12.87 8.71 12.37
C PHE A 254 13.34 7.26 12.26
N LYS A 255 12.74 6.50 11.34
CA LYS A 255 13.16 5.16 10.96
C LYS A 255 14.34 5.24 9.98
N SER A 256 15.33 4.37 10.16
CA SER A 256 16.34 4.08 9.14
C SER A 256 16.78 2.64 9.24
N LYS A 257 17.22 2.05 8.11
CA LYS A 257 17.92 0.76 8.14
C LYS A 257 19.09 0.82 9.12
N ALA A 258 19.36 -0.31 9.77
CA ALA A 258 20.47 -0.45 10.68
C ALA A 258 21.79 -0.09 9.97
N HIS A 259 22.58 0.77 10.61
CA HIS A 259 23.83 1.30 10.05
C HIS A 259 25.06 0.43 10.34
N ASP A 260 24.91 -0.56 11.20
CA ASP A 260 25.94 -1.47 11.73
C ASP A 260 25.88 -2.87 11.10
N VAL A 261 24.90 -3.16 10.25
CA VAL A 261 24.78 -4.40 9.47
C VAL A 261 24.67 -4.10 7.97
N PRO A 262 25.02 -5.07 7.09
CA PRO A 262 24.85 -4.89 5.64
C PRO A 262 23.36 -4.76 5.28
N ARG A 263 22.97 -3.55 4.83
CA ARG A 263 21.57 -3.18 4.55
C ARG A 263 20.85 -4.07 3.53
N ALA A 264 21.60 -4.71 2.64
CA ALA A 264 21.05 -5.58 1.59
C ALA A 264 20.86 -7.03 2.04
N ASN A 265 21.32 -7.40 3.22
CA ASN A 265 21.26 -8.76 3.73
C ASN A 265 20.23 -8.92 4.85
N TYR A 266 19.80 -7.82 5.48
CA TYR A 266 18.93 -7.84 6.66
C TYR A 266 17.77 -6.85 6.52
N THR A 267 16.63 -7.21 7.11
CA THR A 267 15.46 -6.31 7.22
C THR A 267 15.62 -5.29 8.33
N THR A 268 16.56 -5.50 9.26
CA THR A 268 16.80 -4.70 10.46
C THR A 268 16.72 -3.19 10.24
N ALA A 269 15.92 -2.51 11.04
CA ALA A 269 15.85 -1.05 11.08
C ALA A 269 15.71 -0.55 12.53
N TYR A 270 16.17 0.67 12.74
CA TYR A 270 16.10 1.35 14.03
C TYR A 270 15.29 2.62 13.96
N ILE A 271 14.68 2.97 15.10
CA ILE A 271 14.10 4.29 15.34
C ILE A 271 15.20 5.16 15.97
N PHE A 272 15.55 6.24 15.31
CA PHE A 272 16.52 7.21 15.76
C PHE A 272 15.82 8.40 16.42
N LEU A 273 16.46 8.97 17.44
CA LEU A 273 16.02 10.17 18.15
C LEU A 273 17.08 11.25 18.03
N VAL A 274 16.66 12.47 17.66
CA VAL A 274 17.55 13.63 17.46
C VAL A 274 16.87 14.91 17.90
N PRO A 275 17.60 15.92 18.47
CA PRO A 275 17.04 17.25 18.67
C PRO A 275 16.67 17.90 17.33
N HIS A 276 15.52 18.59 17.27
CA HIS A 276 15.04 19.28 16.08
C HIS A 276 16.07 20.27 15.49
N ASP A 277 16.87 20.93 16.34
CA ASP A 277 17.89 21.90 15.92
C ASP A 277 19.17 21.24 15.37
N GLY A 278 19.26 19.91 15.33
CA GLY A 278 20.44 19.18 14.88
C GLY A 278 21.68 19.37 15.75
N SER A 279 21.53 19.86 16.99
CA SER A 279 22.66 20.14 17.92
C SER A 279 23.40 18.89 18.38
N LYS A 280 22.83 17.71 18.15
CA LYS A 280 23.44 16.40 18.43
C LYS A 280 23.17 15.45 17.27
N THR A 281 24.06 14.48 17.08
CA THR A 281 23.85 13.36 16.17
C THR A 281 22.70 12.48 16.65
N ALA A 282 21.88 11.99 15.74
CA ALA A 282 20.80 11.05 16.03
C ALA A 282 21.34 9.76 16.66
N VAL A 283 20.62 9.23 17.64
CA VAL A 283 20.96 7.96 18.32
C VAL A 283 19.79 6.99 18.22
N PRO A 284 20.05 5.70 17.99
CA PRO A 284 18.99 4.70 17.97
C PRO A 284 18.41 4.50 19.39
N ILE A 285 17.09 4.33 19.50
CA ILE A 285 16.41 4.02 20.76
C ILE A 285 16.16 2.54 20.96
N ASN A 286 16.28 1.75 19.91
CA ASN A 286 16.01 0.30 19.85
C ASN A 286 17.13 -0.50 19.17
N GLY A 287 18.34 0.07 19.04
CA GLY A 287 19.52 -0.65 18.55
C GLY A 287 20.15 -1.57 19.61
N PRO A 288 21.17 -2.39 19.24
CA PRO A 288 21.77 -3.40 20.12
C PRO A 288 22.32 -2.83 21.44
N ASP A 289 22.85 -1.61 21.38
CA ASP A 289 23.45 -0.92 22.55
C ASP A 289 22.47 0.04 23.23
N SER A 290 21.22 0.08 22.80
CA SER A 290 20.21 1.00 23.32
C SER A 290 19.64 0.47 24.66
N PRO A 291 19.57 1.28 25.72
CA PRO A 291 18.98 0.86 26.99
C PRO A 291 17.51 0.48 26.81
N GLY A 292 17.17 -0.76 27.17
CA GLY A 292 15.78 -1.25 27.13
C GLY A 292 15.38 -1.92 25.84
N THR A 293 16.27 -2.09 24.85
CA THR A 293 16.01 -2.98 23.72
C THR A 293 15.77 -4.41 24.23
N PRO A 294 14.65 -5.05 23.90
CA PRO A 294 14.40 -6.41 24.30
C PRO A 294 15.43 -7.37 23.68
N GLU A 295 15.89 -8.35 24.48
CA GLU A 295 16.83 -9.36 24.01
C GLU A 295 16.20 -10.18 22.87
N GLY A 296 16.95 -10.37 21.77
CA GLY A 296 16.52 -11.16 20.62
C GLY A 296 15.63 -10.43 19.60
N VAL A 297 15.29 -9.16 19.83
CA VAL A 297 14.50 -8.34 18.87
C VAL A 297 15.46 -7.58 17.98
N LYS A 298 15.52 -7.96 16.68
CA LYS A 298 16.50 -7.46 15.72
C LYS A 298 15.92 -7.10 14.37
N GLY A 299 14.62 -7.28 14.16
CA GLY A 299 13.96 -7.08 12.87
C GLY A 299 13.74 -5.62 12.49
N ASP A 300 12.86 -5.42 11.53
CA ASP A 300 12.44 -4.09 11.10
C ASP A 300 11.66 -3.36 12.22
N ALA A 301 11.67 -2.03 12.20
CA ALA A 301 10.92 -1.17 13.12
C ALA A 301 10.31 -0.01 12.34
N GLY A 302 9.17 0.52 12.79
CA GLY A 302 8.53 1.62 12.07
C GLY A 302 7.41 2.32 12.83
N SER A 303 6.80 3.28 12.15
CA SER A 303 5.70 4.13 12.63
C SER A 303 5.98 4.83 13.96
N PRO A 304 7.12 5.53 14.14
CA PRO A 304 7.37 6.26 15.37
C PRO A 304 6.32 7.35 15.58
N ALA A 305 5.76 7.42 16.78
CA ALA A 305 4.77 8.42 17.16
C ALA A 305 5.04 8.96 18.56
N PHE A 306 5.20 10.28 18.70
CA PHE A 306 5.35 10.91 20.01
C PHE A 306 4.03 11.00 20.76
N SER A 307 4.08 10.82 22.09
CA SER A 307 2.93 11.11 22.97
C SER A 307 2.60 12.61 23.01
N PRO A 308 1.33 13.00 23.30
CA PRO A 308 0.94 14.40 23.40
C PRO A 308 1.80 15.22 24.37
N ASP A 309 2.27 14.63 25.47
CA ASP A 309 3.15 15.27 26.46
C ASP A 309 4.65 15.26 26.03
N SER A 310 4.97 14.74 24.85
CA SER A 310 6.34 14.66 24.29
C SER A 310 7.34 13.82 25.11
N LYS A 311 6.86 12.91 25.98
CA LYS A 311 7.74 12.11 26.85
C LYS A 311 7.91 10.67 26.43
N LYS A 312 7.06 10.17 25.53
CA LYS A 312 7.06 8.79 25.08
C LYS A 312 7.09 8.72 23.55
N ILE A 313 7.59 7.61 23.00
CA ILE A 313 7.51 7.27 21.58
C ILE A 313 6.92 5.87 21.48
N ALA A 314 5.79 5.74 20.81
CA ALA A 314 5.25 4.45 20.40
C ALA A 314 5.83 4.07 19.02
N TYR A 315 6.13 2.78 18.81
CA TYR A 315 6.60 2.24 17.55
C TYR A 315 6.35 0.73 17.51
N TRP A 316 6.31 0.16 16.31
CA TRP A 316 6.35 -1.31 16.19
C TRP A 316 7.75 -1.80 15.87
N GLN A 317 8.04 -3.05 16.21
CA GLN A 317 9.28 -3.75 15.86
C GLN A 317 9.05 -5.24 15.69
N MET A 318 9.76 -5.83 14.75
CA MET A 318 9.82 -7.25 14.44
C MET A 318 10.97 -7.92 15.21
N ALA A 319 10.87 -9.22 15.44
CA ALA A 319 11.90 -9.99 16.10
C ALA A 319 13.00 -10.49 15.14
N ASP A 320 12.63 -10.99 13.95
CA ASP A 320 13.54 -11.62 12.97
C ASP A 320 14.23 -10.58 12.09
N GLU A 321 15.56 -10.65 11.98
CA GLU A 321 16.39 -9.73 11.20
C GLU A 321 16.39 -10.00 9.68
N SER A 322 15.70 -11.07 9.23
CA SER A 322 15.68 -11.51 7.83
C SER A 322 14.28 -11.76 7.28
N TYR A 323 13.24 -11.47 8.04
CA TYR A 323 11.86 -11.72 7.67
C TYR A 323 11.04 -10.42 7.55
N GLU A 324 10.67 -10.03 6.33
CA GLU A 324 9.95 -8.77 6.09
C GLU A 324 8.46 -8.80 6.49
N ALA A 325 7.91 -10.00 6.69
CA ALA A 325 6.53 -10.21 7.10
C ALA A 325 6.41 -10.73 8.55
N ASP A 326 7.49 -10.60 9.35
CA ASP A 326 7.47 -10.98 10.75
C ASP A 326 6.43 -10.19 11.56
N HIS A 327 6.06 -10.72 12.71
CA HIS A 327 5.10 -10.10 13.60
C HIS A 327 5.56 -8.72 14.09
N ARG A 328 4.76 -7.68 13.84
CA ARG A 328 5.02 -6.31 14.27
C ARG A 328 4.42 -6.09 15.66
N THR A 329 5.27 -6.19 16.66
CA THR A 329 4.90 -6.00 18.07
C THR A 329 5.00 -4.53 18.46
N LEU A 330 4.04 -4.03 19.27
CA LEU A 330 4.00 -2.66 19.77
C LEU A 330 4.92 -2.46 20.97
N TYR A 331 5.70 -1.38 20.90
CA TYR A 331 6.61 -0.93 21.97
C TYR A 331 6.39 0.54 22.32
N VAL A 332 6.67 0.90 23.55
CA VAL A 332 6.67 2.31 24.02
C VAL A 332 8.01 2.62 24.68
N TYR A 333 8.72 3.59 24.13
CA TYR A 333 9.97 4.12 24.70
C TYR A 333 9.70 5.39 25.49
N THR A 334 10.28 5.52 26.69
CA THR A 334 10.19 6.68 27.56
C THR A 334 11.48 7.50 27.49
N LEU A 335 11.40 8.79 27.13
CA LEU A 335 12.57 9.65 26.89
C LEU A 335 13.42 9.87 28.13
N ASP A 336 12.79 10.20 29.27
CA ASP A 336 13.50 10.52 30.51
C ASP A 336 14.27 9.32 31.08
N SER A 337 13.63 8.17 31.16
CA SER A 337 14.24 6.96 31.68
C SER A 337 15.12 6.24 30.66
N LYS A 338 14.99 6.56 29.37
CA LYS A 338 15.61 5.87 28.24
C LYS A 338 15.32 4.36 28.23
N LYS A 339 14.11 3.98 28.58
CA LYS A 339 13.70 2.58 28.66
C LYS A 339 12.50 2.33 27.77
N THR A 340 12.52 1.17 27.12
CA THR A 340 11.36 0.63 26.42
C THR A 340 10.52 -0.16 27.42
N ILE A 341 9.20 0.07 27.43
CA ILE A 341 8.24 -0.76 28.14
C ILE A 341 8.18 -2.10 27.40
N PRO A 342 8.11 -3.24 28.10
CA PRO A 342 7.90 -4.53 27.45
C PRO A 342 6.74 -4.49 26.46
N SER A 343 6.80 -5.34 25.46
CA SER A 343 5.81 -5.45 24.38
C SER A 343 4.37 -5.40 24.89
N LEU A 344 3.53 -4.61 24.22
CA LEU A 344 2.12 -4.52 24.56
C LEU A 344 1.32 -5.55 23.74
N ALA A 345 0.39 -6.24 24.42
CA ALA A 345 -0.49 -7.24 23.79
C ALA A 345 0.26 -8.29 22.95
N ALA A 346 1.45 -8.73 23.39
CA ALA A 346 2.32 -9.63 22.62
C ALA A 346 1.71 -11.01 22.31
N ASP A 347 0.72 -11.45 23.10
CA ASP A 347 -0.01 -12.70 22.86
C ASP A 347 -1.18 -12.53 21.89
N TRP A 348 -1.38 -11.31 21.34
CA TRP A 348 -2.41 -11.04 20.35
C TRP A 348 -1.86 -11.28 18.95
N ASP A 349 -2.37 -12.30 18.31
CA ASP A 349 -1.93 -12.82 17.00
C ASP A 349 -2.38 -11.92 15.83
N ARG A 350 -1.92 -10.65 15.82
CA ARG A 350 -2.14 -9.66 14.76
C ARG A 350 -1.01 -8.66 14.69
N SER A 351 -0.46 -8.46 13.49
CA SER A 351 0.58 -7.47 13.19
C SER A 351 0.04 -6.05 13.04
N LEU A 352 0.77 -5.08 13.58
CA LEU A 352 0.41 -3.67 13.48
C LEU A 352 0.87 -3.07 12.15
N ASP A 353 0.04 -2.18 11.57
CA ASP A 353 0.42 -1.35 10.41
C ASP A 353 0.76 0.07 10.83
N SER A 354 0.01 0.62 11.79
CA SER A 354 0.18 1.99 12.24
C SER A 354 -0.12 2.15 13.73
N VAL A 355 0.45 3.19 14.35
CA VAL A 355 0.18 3.56 15.73
C VAL A 355 0.11 5.08 15.89
N LYS A 356 -0.87 5.57 16.65
CA LYS A 356 -0.99 6.96 17.08
C LYS A 356 -1.47 7.02 18.54
N TRP A 357 -1.12 8.08 19.25
CA TRP A 357 -1.60 8.32 20.60
C TRP A 357 -3.01 8.93 20.56
N ALA A 358 -3.89 8.42 21.41
CA ALA A 358 -5.19 9.01 21.72
C ALA A 358 -5.06 10.06 22.83
N ASP A 359 -4.25 9.78 23.81
CA ASP A 359 -3.84 10.62 24.94
C ASP A 359 -2.51 10.07 25.47
N ASP A 360 -2.03 10.55 26.64
CA ASP A 360 -0.75 10.12 27.19
C ASP A 360 -0.75 8.66 27.68
N ASP A 361 -1.91 8.01 27.78
CA ASP A 361 -2.08 6.69 28.37
C ASP A 361 -2.73 5.67 27.41
N ASN A 362 -3.25 6.12 26.27
CA ASN A 362 -3.96 5.25 25.30
C ASN A 362 -3.45 5.47 23.87
N LEU A 363 -3.47 4.37 23.11
CA LEU A 363 -3.05 4.31 21.73
C LEU A 363 -4.19 3.83 20.83
N ILE A 364 -4.18 4.28 19.59
CA ILE A 364 -4.98 3.73 18.48
C ILE A 364 -4.02 3.10 17.50
N ILE A 365 -4.30 1.85 17.14
CA ILE A 365 -3.51 1.05 16.21
C ILE A 365 -4.34 0.63 15.01
N GLY A 366 -3.73 0.67 13.83
CA GLY A 366 -4.26 0.11 12.59
C GLY A 366 -3.71 -1.30 12.39
N VAL A 367 -4.57 -2.23 12.03
CA VAL A 367 -4.23 -3.65 11.97
C VAL A 367 -5.01 -4.37 10.88
N GLU A 368 -4.32 -5.22 10.09
CA GLU A 368 -5.01 -6.18 9.21
C GLU A 368 -5.67 -7.28 10.03
N ASP A 369 -6.99 -7.46 9.82
CA ASP A 369 -7.78 -8.46 10.50
C ASP A 369 -8.87 -9.05 9.60
N ALA A 370 -8.74 -10.31 9.26
CA ALA A 370 -9.68 -11.10 8.46
C ALA A 370 -10.11 -10.40 7.15
N GLY A 371 -9.12 -10.03 6.31
CA GLY A 371 -9.33 -9.41 5.01
C GLY A 371 -9.78 -7.93 5.07
N ARG A 372 -9.54 -7.24 6.18
CA ARG A 372 -9.85 -5.82 6.38
C ARG A 372 -8.71 -5.14 7.12
N SER A 373 -8.61 -3.80 7.04
CA SER A 373 -7.75 -3.03 7.96
C SER A 373 -8.62 -2.21 8.90
N ARG A 374 -8.46 -2.44 10.19
CA ARG A 374 -9.33 -1.94 11.24
C ARG A 374 -8.56 -1.14 12.28
N LEU A 375 -9.27 -0.27 13.01
CA LEU A 375 -8.73 0.47 14.15
C LEU A 375 -9.08 -0.20 15.47
N PHE A 376 -8.07 -0.32 16.32
CA PHE A 376 -8.20 -0.85 17.65
C PHE A 376 -7.70 0.16 18.69
N SER A 377 -8.29 0.16 19.88
CA SER A 377 -7.80 0.91 21.03
C SER A 377 -7.03 -0.01 21.99
N ILE A 378 -5.92 0.49 22.55
CA ILE A 378 -5.07 -0.24 23.49
C ILE A 378 -4.46 0.71 24.52
N PRO A 379 -4.47 0.40 25.84
CA PRO A 379 -3.72 1.15 26.84
C PRO A 379 -2.21 1.08 26.60
N ALA A 380 -1.49 2.16 26.87
CA ALA A 380 -0.03 2.22 26.69
C ALA A 380 0.78 1.41 27.74
N ASP A 381 0.09 0.80 28.70
CA ASP A 381 0.64 -0.11 29.71
C ASP A 381 0.00 -1.51 29.63
N ALA A 382 -0.65 -1.85 28.53
CA ALA A 382 -1.32 -3.13 28.34
C ALA A 382 -0.36 -4.32 28.56
N GLY A 383 -0.80 -5.33 29.30
CA GLY A 383 -0.06 -6.58 29.49
C GLY A 383 -0.09 -7.44 28.20
N ASN A 384 0.76 -8.47 28.18
CA ASN A 384 0.90 -9.35 27.00
C ASN A 384 -0.40 -10.05 26.59
N ASP A 385 -1.25 -10.40 27.54
CA ASP A 385 -2.53 -11.10 27.34
C ASP A 385 -3.70 -10.15 26.99
N TYR A 386 -3.44 -8.82 26.94
CA TYR A 386 -4.47 -7.84 26.58
C TYR A 386 -4.94 -8.04 25.13
N LYS A 387 -6.25 -7.92 24.91
CA LYS A 387 -6.84 -8.00 23.57
C LYS A 387 -7.38 -6.64 23.17
N PRO A 388 -6.77 -5.97 22.20
CA PRO A 388 -7.23 -4.68 21.71
C PRO A 388 -8.67 -4.70 21.24
N LYS A 389 -9.38 -3.59 21.42
CA LYS A 389 -10.80 -3.46 21.10
C LYS A 389 -10.98 -2.77 19.76
N ASN A 390 -11.56 -3.51 18.80
CA ASN A 390 -11.94 -2.96 17.50
C ASN A 390 -13.12 -1.97 17.61
N PHE A 391 -13.08 -0.91 16.79
CA PHE A 391 -14.18 0.07 16.70
C PHE A 391 -14.49 0.54 15.27
N THR A 392 -13.92 -0.12 14.24
CA THR A 392 -14.29 0.08 12.84
C THR A 392 -14.66 -1.27 12.22
N ASP A 393 -15.60 -1.29 11.25
CA ASP A 393 -16.17 -2.55 10.77
C ASP A 393 -15.60 -3.00 9.42
N GLY A 394 -15.98 -2.36 8.32
CA GLY A 394 -15.63 -2.77 6.96
C GLY A 394 -14.57 -1.91 6.32
N GLY A 395 -14.03 -2.38 5.21
CA GLY A 395 -13.07 -1.65 4.41
C GLY A 395 -11.63 -1.74 4.92
N VAL A 396 -10.79 -0.92 4.31
CA VAL A 396 -9.38 -0.70 4.68
C VAL A 396 -9.20 0.76 5.09
N VAL A 397 -8.83 0.98 6.35
CA VAL A 397 -8.51 2.31 6.86
C VAL A 397 -7.17 2.76 6.29
N SER A 398 -7.17 3.91 5.59
CA SER A 398 -5.94 4.54 5.07
C SER A 398 -5.40 5.64 5.98
N ALA A 399 -6.26 6.35 6.70
CA ALA A 399 -5.86 7.37 7.66
C ALA A 399 -6.93 7.60 8.75
N TYR A 400 -6.47 8.08 9.90
CA TYR A 400 -7.36 8.47 11.00
C TYR A 400 -6.76 9.62 11.80
N TYR A 401 -7.61 10.52 12.23
CA TYR A 401 -7.26 11.72 12.99
C TYR A 401 -8.21 11.91 14.15
N GLN A 402 -7.67 12.15 15.34
CA GLN A 402 -8.49 12.43 16.51
C GLN A 402 -9.13 13.82 16.41
N LEU A 403 -10.40 13.91 16.76
CA LEU A 403 -11.17 15.14 16.88
C LEU A 403 -11.23 15.59 18.34
N PRO A 404 -11.53 16.90 18.62
CA PRO A 404 -11.55 17.43 19.99
C PRO A 404 -12.50 16.72 20.98
N ASP A 405 -13.53 16.05 20.47
CA ASP A 405 -14.50 15.30 21.27
C ASP A 405 -14.09 13.82 21.51
N SER A 406 -12.83 13.49 21.27
CA SER A 406 -12.28 12.13 21.36
C SER A 406 -12.90 11.12 20.39
N THR A 407 -13.58 11.59 19.33
CA THR A 407 -13.92 10.78 18.16
C THR A 407 -12.80 10.83 17.13
N TYR A 408 -12.90 10.06 16.05
CA TYR A 408 -11.91 9.98 15.00
C TYR A 408 -12.54 10.24 13.64
N LEU A 409 -11.94 11.16 12.87
CA LEU A 409 -12.18 11.27 11.44
C LEU A 409 -11.37 10.17 10.76
N VAL A 410 -12.04 9.27 10.08
CA VAL A 410 -11.45 8.12 9.41
C VAL A 410 -11.64 8.23 7.91
N THR A 411 -10.55 8.07 7.16
CA THR A 411 -10.58 7.88 5.70
C THR A 411 -10.29 6.40 5.42
N ALA A 412 -11.12 5.78 4.59
CA ALA A 412 -11.03 4.37 4.23
C ALA A 412 -11.43 4.15 2.77
N SER A 413 -11.19 2.94 2.27
CA SER A 413 -11.77 2.41 1.02
C SER A 413 -12.40 1.05 1.27
N ALA A 414 -13.19 0.57 0.32
CA ALA A 414 -13.74 -0.79 0.32
C ALA A 414 -13.82 -1.30 -1.12
N LEU A 415 -14.05 -2.59 -1.34
CA LEU A 415 -14.18 -3.17 -2.69
C LEU A 415 -15.24 -2.47 -3.56
N TRP A 416 -16.19 -1.77 -2.93
CA TRP A 416 -17.29 -1.05 -3.59
C TRP A 416 -17.15 0.48 -3.61
N THR A 417 -16.11 1.05 -2.98
CA THR A 417 -15.90 2.51 -2.98
C THR A 417 -14.42 2.86 -2.82
N SER A 418 -13.94 3.77 -3.67
CA SER A 418 -12.54 4.22 -3.65
C SER A 418 -12.20 5.14 -2.48
N TRP A 419 -13.20 5.79 -1.88
CA TRP A 419 -13.03 6.76 -0.81
C TRP A 419 -14.27 6.83 0.06
N ASN A 420 -14.08 6.67 1.36
CA ASN A 420 -15.12 6.70 2.37
C ASN A 420 -14.62 7.46 3.58
N VAL A 421 -15.29 8.55 3.95
CA VAL A 421 -14.95 9.36 5.13
C VAL A 421 -16.07 9.29 6.13
N TYR A 422 -15.71 8.92 7.36
CA TYR A 422 -16.67 8.75 8.43
C TYR A 422 -16.09 9.13 9.80
N ILE A 423 -16.98 9.32 10.79
CA ILE A 423 -16.62 9.54 12.20
C ILE A 423 -16.88 8.25 12.97
N ALA A 424 -15.89 7.85 13.79
CA ALA A 424 -15.96 6.67 14.66
C ALA A 424 -15.42 6.96 16.07
N SER A 425 -15.72 6.10 17.03
CA SER A 425 -15.10 6.15 18.35
C SER A 425 -14.93 4.75 18.96
N PRO A 426 -13.95 4.56 19.88
CA PRO A 426 -13.74 3.28 20.57
C PRO A 426 -14.96 2.79 21.35
N GLU A 427 -15.83 3.70 21.79
CA GLU A 427 -17.01 3.37 22.58
C GLU A 427 -18.22 2.97 21.72
N LYS A 428 -18.45 3.67 20.58
CA LYS A 428 -19.69 3.58 19.79
C LYS A 428 -19.51 2.91 18.43
N GLY A 429 -18.26 2.64 18.01
CA GLY A 429 -17.99 2.22 16.64
C GLY A 429 -18.18 3.35 15.62
N VAL A 430 -18.61 3.03 14.41
CA VAL A 430 -18.94 4.02 13.37
C VAL A 430 -20.18 4.81 13.77
N ILE A 431 -20.02 6.13 13.86
CA ILE A 431 -21.08 7.07 14.29
C ILE A 431 -21.81 7.66 13.08
N LYS A 432 -21.06 8.12 12.06
CA LYS A 432 -21.62 8.83 10.92
C LYS A 432 -20.71 8.75 9.73
N THR A 433 -21.23 8.37 8.58
CA THR A 433 -20.56 8.54 7.28
C THR A 433 -20.79 9.96 6.75
N LEU A 434 -19.73 10.66 6.38
CA LEU A 434 -19.76 12.02 5.87
C LEU A 434 -19.86 12.04 4.34
N ALA A 435 -18.99 11.28 3.66
CA ALA A 435 -18.91 11.23 2.21
C ALA A 435 -18.41 9.87 1.72
N THR A 436 -18.88 9.44 0.54
CA THR A 436 -18.40 8.23 -0.15
C THR A 436 -18.30 8.48 -1.63
N ALA A 437 -17.26 7.96 -2.29
CA ALA A 437 -17.01 8.15 -3.73
C ALA A 437 -18.21 7.70 -4.58
N ASN A 438 -18.80 6.54 -4.29
CA ASN A 438 -19.95 6.01 -5.04
C ASN A 438 -21.23 6.87 -4.97
N LYS A 439 -21.31 7.86 -4.07
CA LYS A 439 -22.42 8.82 -3.99
C LYS A 439 -22.13 10.13 -4.71
N ILE A 440 -20.85 10.48 -4.86
CA ILE A 440 -20.43 11.78 -5.40
C ILE A 440 -19.84 11.70 -6.81
N ASP A 441 -19.27 10.55 -7.20
CA ASP A 441 -18.63 10.34 -8.50
C ASP A 441 -19.58 9.62 -9.46
N SER A 442 -19.70 10.17 -10.69
CA SER A 442 -20.56 9.59 -11.73
C SER A 442 -20.11 8.22 -12.18
N GLU A 443 -18.80 8.01 -12.24
CA GLU A 443 -18.13 6.78 -12.69
C GLU A 443 -18.34 5.60 -11.72
N LEU A 444 -18.59 5.90 -10.45
CA LEU A 444 -18.75 4.91 -9.38
C LEU A 444 -20.21 4.81 -8.87
N LYS A 445 -21.11 5.53 -9.52
CA LYS A 445 -22.51 5.63 -9.07
C LYS A 445 -23.22 4.28 -9.14
N GLY A 446 -23.82 3.90 -8.02
CA GLY A 446 -24.60 2.66 -7.91
C GLY A 446 -23.81 1.51 -7.33
N LEU A 447 -22.48 1.60 -7.19
CA LEU A 447 -21.71 0.61 -6.44
C LEU A 447 -22.11 0.64 -4.96
N GLY A 448 -22.25 -0.54 -4.36
CA GLY A 448 -22.60 -0.69 -2.95
C GLY A 448 -22.08 -2.00 -2.38
N PRO A 449 -22.20 -2.22 -1.07
CA PRO A 449 -21.68 -3.41 -0.41
C PRO A 449 -22.39 -4.72 -0.83
N GLU A 450 -23.53 -4.65 -1.51
CA GLU A 450 -24.29 -5.79 -2.02
C GLU A 450 -23.60 -6.53 -3.18
N VAL A 451 -22.60 -5.94 -3.80
CA VAL A 451 -21.81 -6.59 -4.85
C VAL A 451 -20.72 -7.51 -4.30
N ILE A 452 -20.62 -7.65 -2.99
CA ILE A 452 -19.55 -8.38 -2.32
C ILE A 452 -20.14 -9.38 -1.33
N ASP A 453 -19.54 -10.55 -1.25
CA ASP A 453 -19.78 -11.54 -0.21
C ASP A 453 -18.45 -12.21 0.18
N GLU A 454 -18.45 -13.00 1.24
CA GLU A 454 -17.30 -13.80 1.65
C GLU A 454 -17.75 -15.18 2.13
N PHE A 455 -16.89 -16.16 1.93
CA PHE A 455 -17.08 -17.51 2.47
C PHE A 455 -15.78 -18.08 3.03
N TYR A 456 -15.92 -19.14 3.83
CA TYR A 456 -14.81 -19.89 4.38
C TYR A 456 -14.93 -21.36 3.98
N TYR A 457 -13.83 -21.95 3.55
CA TYR A 457 -13.73 -23.38 3.24
C TYR A 457 -12.59 -24.04 4.02
N ASP A 458 -12.61 -25.38 4.09
CA ASP A 458 -11.55 -26.15 4.74
C ASP A 458 -10.30 -26.15 3.87
N GLY A 459 -9.27 -25.42 4.29
CA GLY A 459 -7.96 -25.45 3.66
C GLY A 459 -7.17 -26.73 4.01
N ASN A 460 -5.85 -26.67 3.87
CA ASN A 460 -5.02 -27.83 4.16
C ASN A 460 -4.97 -28.15 5.65
N TRP A 461 -4.95 -27.15 6.51
CA TRP A 461 -4.88 -27.31 7.97
C TRP A 461 -5.71 -26.28 8.77
N THR A 462 -6.27 -25.29 8.11
CA THR A 462 -7.16 -24.29 8.72
C THR A 462 -8.26 -23.85 7.75
N LYS A 463 -9.19 -23.03 8.22
CA LYS A 463 -10.19 -22.38 7.39
C LYS A 463 -9.55 -21.27 6.56
N ILE A 464 -9.84 -21.26 5.27
CA ILE A 464 -9.40 -20.25 4.31
C ILE A 464 -10.58 -19.35 3.96
N GLN A 465 -10.37 -18.04 4.05
CA GLN A 465 -11.34 -17.03 3.64
C GLN A 465 -11.21 -16.77 2.13
N ALA A 466 -12.34 -16.52 1.47
CA ALA A 466 -12.38 -16.05 0.09
C ALA A 466 -13.44 -14.95 -0.07
N TRP A 467 -13.08 -13.91 -0.80
CA TRP A 467 -14.02 -12.90 -1.28
C TRP A 467 -14.77 -13.42 -2.52
N VAL A 468 -16.03 -12.99 -2.66
CA VAL A 468 -16.84 -13.16 -3.86
C VAL A 468 -17.30 -11.80 -4.32
N ILE A 469 -17.03 -11.46 -5.60
CA ILE A 469 -17.46 -10.20 -6.18
C ILE A 469 -18.38 -10.51 -7.36
N TYR A 470 -19.57 -9.92 -7.30
CA TYR A 470 -20.63 -10.13 -8.28
C TYR A 470 -20.63 -9.07 -9.38
N PRO A 471 -21.05 -9.45 -10.61
CA PRO A 471 -21.26 -8.50 -11.70
C PRO A 471 -22.42 -7.54 -11.38
N GLU A 472 -22.48 -6.45 -12.13
CA GLU A 472 -23.65 -5.56 -12.14
C GLU A 472 -24.91 -6.34 -12.51
N ASN A 473 -26.03 -6.06 -11.84
CA ASN A 473 -27.31 -6.76 -12.05
C ASN A 473 -27.21 -8.30 -11.87
N PHE A 474 -26.38 -8.74 -10.91
CA PHE A 474 -26.23 -10.18 -10.58
C PHE A 474 -27.58 -10.86 -10.33
N ASP A 475 -27.79 -11.97 -10.99
CA ASP A 475 -29.00 -12.82 -10.87
C ASP A 475 -28.55 -14.26 -10.61
N LYS A 476 -28.71 -14.74 -9.40
CA LYS A 476 -28.31 -16.10 -9.00
C LYS A 476 -29.05 -17.22 -9.75
N THR A 477 -30.04 -16.91 -10.58
CA THR A 477 -30.72 -17.90 -11.46
C THR A 477 -29.99 -18.08 -12.78
N LYS A 478 -29.00 -17.23 -13.08
CA LYS A 478 -28.11 -17.32 -14.22
C LYS A 478 -26.77 -17.93 -13.80
N THR A 479 -26.00 -18.37 -14.77
CA THR A 479 -24.65 -18.87 -14.55
C THR A 479 -23.61 -17.89 -15.10
N TYR A 480 -22.50 -17.75 -14.38
CA TYR A 480 -21.40 -16.83 -14.70
C TYR A 480 -20.08 -17.58 -14.67
N PRO A 481 -19.19 -17.41 -15.65
CA PRO A 481 -17.85 -18.00 -15.60
C PRO A 481 -17.11 -17.58 -14.34
N LEU A 482 -16.32 -18.51 -13.76
CA LEU A 482 -15.44 -18.24 -12.64
C LEU A 482 -14.24 -17.43 -13.09
N LEU A 483 -13.92 -16.29 -12.44
CA LEU A 483 -12.55 -15.77 -12.40
C LEU A 483 -11.92 -16.10 -11.05
N TYR A 484 -10.90 -16.95 -11.04
CA TYR A 484 -10.14 -17.32 -9.84
C TYR A 484 -8.94 -16.42 -9.72
N TYR A 485 -8.92 -15.55 -8.67
CA TYR A 485 -8.09 -14.39 -8.57
C TYR A 485 -7.05 -14.58 -7.45
N ILE A 486 -5.75 -14.68 -7.80
CA ILE A 486 -4.69 -15.09 -6.86
C ILE A 486 -3.79 -13.90 -6.54
N HIS A 487 -3.71 -13.53 -5.24
CA HIS A 487 -2.92 -12.37 -4.81
C HIS A 487 -1.41 -12.64 -4.81
N GLY A 488 -0.65 -11.55 -4.83
CA GLY A 488 0.80 -11.52 -4.64
C GLY A 488 1.21 -11.61 -3.17
N GLY A 489 2.47 -11.35 -2.91
CA GLY A 489 3.08 -11.47 -1.58
C GLY A 489 4.18 -12.52 -1.62
N PRO A 490 4.04 -13.75 -1.01
CA PRO A 490 2.81 -14.40 -0.54
C PRO A 490 2.20 -13.86 0.75
N GLN A 491 3.01 -13.21 1.60
CA GLN A 491 2.54 -12.56 2.83
C GLN A 491 1.83 -11.23 2.48
N SER A 492 0.59 -11.37 2.05
CA SER A 492 -0.36 -10.30 1.70
C SER A 492 -1.76 -10.90 1.75
N SER A 493 -2.79 -10.12 1.46
CA SER A 493 -4.18 -10.60 1.39
C SER A 493 -4.99 -9.84 0.36
N TRP A 494 -5.99 -10.48 -0.21
CA TRP A 494 -7.13 -9.76 -0.76
C TRP A 494 -7.90 -9.14 0.39
N LEU A 495 -7.87 -7.81 0.46
CA LEU A 495 -8.58 -7.03 1.46
C LEU A 495 -9.89 -6.48 0.88
N ASP A 496 -10.82 -6.10 1.76
CA ASP A 496 -11.97 -5.25 1.41
C ASP A 496 -11.48 -3.84 1.07
N SER A 497 -10.74 -3.71 -0.04
CA SER A 497 -10.10 -2.46 -0.46
C SER A 497 -10.33 -2.15 -1.93
N TRP A 498 -10.37 -0.86 -2.25
CA TRP A 498 -10.38 -0.41 -3.63
C TRP A 498 -8.97 -0.47 -4.24
N SER A 499 -8.85 -1.16 -5.36
CA SER A 499 -7.63 -1.14 -6.15
C SER A 499 -7.85 -0.36 -7.45
N SER A 500 -6.90 0.47 -7.84
CA SER A 500 -6.87 1.11 -9.16
C SER A 500 -6.06 0.32 -10.19
N ARG A 501 -5.56 -0.86 -9.81
CA ARG A 501 -4.80 -1.80 -10.65
C ARG A 501 -5.60 -3.10 -10.84
N TRP A 502 -5.49 -4.02 -9.91
CA TRP A 502 -6.22 -5.27 -9.86
C TRP A 502 -7.57 -5.06 -9.15
N ASN A 503 -8.55 -4.47 -9.86
CA ASN A 503 -9.89 -4.21 -9.31
C ASN A 503 -10.85 -5.33 -9.70
N ALA A 504 -11.24 -6.15 -8.73
CA ALA A 504 -12.09 -7.31 -8.96
C ALA A 504 -13.46 -6.95 -9.56
N LYS A 505 -14.01 -5.76 -9.27
CA LYS A 505 -15.30 -5.31 -9.80
C LYS A 505 -15.28 -5.07 -11.31
N VAL A 506 -14.18 -4.52 -11.85
CA VAL A 506 -14.03 -4.36 -13.31
C VAL A 506 -14.10 -5.70 -14.04
N PHE A 507 -13.50 -6.74 -13.45
CA PHE A 507 -13.57 -8.10 -14.00
C PHE A 507 -14.96 -8.70 -13.84
N ALA A 508 -15.59 -8.51 -12.68
CA ALA A 508 -16.95 -8.99 -12.46
C ALA A 508 -17.92 -8.37 -13.48
N ASP A 509 -17.78 -7.09 -13.77
CA ASP A 509 -18.65 -6.36 -14.70
C ASP A 509 -18.47 -6.74 -16.17
N GLN A 510 -17.43 -7.51 -16.51
CA GLN A 510 -17.36 -8.21 -17.80
C GLN A 510 -18.32 -9.42 -17.88
N GLY A 511 -18.85 -9.88 -16.77
CA GLY A 511 -19.78 -11.00 -16.69
C GLY A 511 -19.27 -12.20 -15.90
N TYR A 512 -18.21 -12.03 -15.10
CA TYR A 512 -17.68 -13.06 -14.20
C TYR A 512 -18.29 -13.01 -12.81
N VAL A 513 -18.25 -14.13 -12.10
CA VAL A 513 -18.19 -14.11 -10.65
C VAL A 513 -16.71 -14.26 -10.27
N VAL A 514 -16.16 -13.25 -9.58
CA VAL A 514 -14.76 -13.26 -9.15
C VAL A 514 -14.67 -13.90 -7.77
N VAL A 515 -13.82 -14.91 -7.62
CA VAL A 515 -13.50 -15.54 -6.34
C VAL A 515 -12.03 -15.27 -6.03
N ALA A 516 -11.78 -14.60 -4.90
CA ALA A 516 -10.46 -14.16 -4.48
C ALA A 516 -10.09 -14.76 -3.11
N PRO A 517 -9.48 -15.96 -3.07
CA PRO A 517 -9.10 -16.63 -1.83
C PRO A 517 -7.87 -16.02 -1.18
N ASN A 518 -7.79 -16.15 0.15
CA ASN A 518 -6.64 -15.83 0.99
C ASN A 518 -6.00 -17.13 1.52
N PRO A 519 -5.19 -17.84 0.71
CA PRO A 519 -4.63 -19.15 1.07
C PRO A 519 -3.50 -19.04 2.09
N THR A 520 -2.91 -20.18 2.49
CA THR A 520 -1.71 -20.24 3.32
C THR A 520 -0.63 -19.26 2.83
N GLY A 521 -0.10 -18.46 3.74
CA GLY A 521 0.79 -17.33 3.48
C GLY A 521 0.12 -15.96 3.67
N SER A 522 -1.23 -15.90 3.61
CA SER A 522 -1.96 -14.64 3.69
C SER A 522 -1.84 -13.97 5.06
N SER A 523 -1.67 -12.63 5.04
CA SER A 523 -1.62 -11.79 6.25
C SER A 523 -3.01 -11.54 6.85
N GLY A 524 -3.07 -11.11 8.12
CA GLY A 524 -4.32 -10.75 8.79
C GLY A 524 -5.18 -11.91 9.30
N PHE A 525 -4.73 -13.16 9.14
CA PHE A 525 -5.41 -14.38 9.60
C PHE A 525 -4.63 -15.13 10.70
N GLY A 526 -3.62 -14.49 11.25
CA GLY A 526 -2.72 -15.01 12.27
C GLY A 526 -1.37 -15.46 11.72
N ASP A 527 -0.33 -15.36 12.56
CA ASP A 527 1.05 -15.64 12.18
C ASP A 527 1.23 -17.09 11.72
N ALA A 528 0.51 -18.03 12.33
CA ALA A 528 0.59 -19.43 11.96
C ALA A 528 0.18 -19.71 10.51
N LEU A 529 -0.85 -19.02 9.97
CA LEU A 529 -1.22 -19.12 8.57
C LEU A 529 -0.20 -18.45 7.67
N GLN A 530 0.25 -17.27 8.05
CA GLN A 530 1.22 -16.47 7.30
C GLN A 530 2.57 -17.19 7.18
N ASP A 531 3.13 -17.68 8.29
CA ASP A 531 4.46 -18.30 8.32
C ASP A 531 4.52 -19.69 7.68
N ALA A 532 3.38 -20.39 7.59
CA ALA A 532 3.30 -21.72 6.99
C ALA A 532 3.69 -21.76 5.50
N ILE A 533 3.82 -20.60 4.84
CA ILE A 533 4.29 -20.51 3.45
C ILE A 533 5.77 -20.83 3.29
N GLN A 534 6.58 -20.64 4.33
CA GLN A 534 8.01 -20.88 4.26
C GLN A 534 8.32 -22.31 3.79
N ASN A 535 9.12 -22.46 2.75
CA ASN A 535 9.41 -23.73 2.07
C ASN A 535 8.20 -24.46 1.45
N GLN A 536 7.08 -23.75 1.23
CA GLN A 536 5.82 -24.32 0.76
C GLN A 536 5.21 -23.55 -0.42
N TRP A 537 5.99 -22.80 -1.17
CA TRP A 537 5.49 -21.90 -2.21
C TRP A 537 4.52 -22.55 -3.21
N GLY A 538 4.78 -23.76 -3.67
CA GLY A 538 3.87 -24.56 -4.50
C GLY A 538 3.20 -25.72 -3.75
N GLY A 539 3.26 -25.73 -2.41
CA GLY A 539 2.67 -26.74 -1.52
C GLY A 539 1.33 -26.32 -0.94
N TYR A 540 1.30 -25.95 0.34
CA TYR A 540 0.06 -25.63 1.06
C TYR A 540 -0.85 -24.61 0.36
N PRO A 541 -0.38 -23.45 -0.12
CA PRO A 541 -1.25 -22.53 -0.82
C PRO A 541 -1.84 -23.09 -2.11
N TYR A 542 -1.10 -23.93 -2.85
CA TYR A 542 -1.65 -24.62 -4.03
C TYR A 542 -2.74 -25.61 -3.64
N GLU A 543 -2.55 -26.39 -2.57
CA GLU A 543 -3.55 -27.33 -2.05
C GLU A 543 -4.81 -26.60 -1.55
N ASP A 544 -4.64 -25.44 -0.89
CA ASP A 544 -5.76 -24.58 -0.49
C ASP A 544 -6.54 -24.07 -1.70
N LEU A 545 -5.84 -23.66 -2.77
CA LEU A 545 -6.48 -23.22 -4.02
C LEU A 545 -7.23 -24.35 -4.72
N VAL A 546 -6.72 -25.59 -4.70
CA VAL A 546 -7.45 -26.76 -5.22
C VAL A 546 -8.75 -26.99 -4.46
N LYS A 547 -8.67 -27.00 -3.11
CA LYS A 547 -9.85 -27.17 -2.24
C LYS A 547 -10.85 -26.02 -2.38
N GLY A 548 -10.36 -24.80 -2.57
CA GLY A 548 -11.20 -23.62 -2.82
C GLY A 548 -11.96 -23.74 -4.14
N TRP A 549 -11.29 -24.19 -5.21
CA TRP A 549 -11.94 -24.45 -6.50
C TRP A 549 -12.99 -25.56 -6.39
N GLU A 550 -12.68 -26.67 -5.70
CA GLU A 550 -13.62 -27.76 -5.44
C GLU A 550 -14.84 -27.27 -4.65
N TYR A 551 -14.61 -26.49 -3.58
CA TYR A 551 -15.69 -25.91 -2.78
C TYR A 551 -16.61 -25.01 -3.62
N VAL A 552 -16.04 -24.15 -4.48
CA VAL A 552 -16.82 -23.29 -5.38
C VAL A 552 -17.68 -24.14 -6.33
N ASN A 553 -17.07 -25.15 -6.96
CA ASN A 553 -17.77 -26.04 -7.89
C ASN A 553 -18.93 -26.83 -7.24
N GLU A 554 -18.81 -27.14 -5.96
CA GLU A 554 -19.81 -27.95 -5.24
C GLU A 554 -20.93 -27.12 -4.58
N ASN A 555 -20.68 -25.82 -4.27
CA ASN A 555 -21.56 -25.04 -3.40
C ASN A 555 -22.22 -23.83 -4.09
N PHE A 556 -21.80 -23.44 -5.30
CA PHE A 556 -22.33 -22.28 -6.00
C PHE A 556 -22.85 -22.64 -7.40
N ASP A 557 -24.12 -23.05 -7.50
CA ASP A 557 -24.77 -23.45 -8.75
C ASP A 557 -24.75 -22.37 -9.85
N PHE A 558 -24.57 -21.09 -9.46
CA PHE A 558 -24.51 -19.97 -10.38
C PHE A 558 -23.08 -19.66 -10.87
N ILE A 559 -22.05 -20.39 -10.43
CA ILE A 559 -20.67 -20.26 -10.92
C ILE A 559 -20.35 -21.40 -11.89
N ASP A 560 -20.07 -21.03 -13.13
CA ASP A 560 -19.61 -21.95 -14.16
C ASP A 560 -18.10 -22.15 -14.08
N THR A 561 -17.68 -23.20 -13.39
CA THR A 561 -16.27 -23.56 -13.24
C THR A 561 -15.70 -24.23 -14.50
N ASP A 562 -16.56 -24.78 -15.37
CA ASP A 562 -16.14 -25.39 -16.64
C ASP A 562 -15.64 -24.37 -17.65
N ASN A 563 -16.14 -23.13 -17.58
CA ASN A 563 -15.64 -21.97 -18.36
C ASN A 563 -14.79 -21.02 -17.49
N GLY A 564 -14.28 -21.51 -16.36
CA GLY A 564 -13.45 -20.74 -15.44
C GLY A 564 -12.10 -20.34 -16.03
N VAL A 565 -11.57 -19.19 -15.55
CA VAL A 565 -10.26 -18.63 -15.87
C VAL A 565 -9.54 -18.24 -14.59
N ALA A 566 -8.20 -18.09 -14.64
CA ALA A 566 -7.43 -17.68 -13.47
C ALA A 566 -6.39 -16.61 -13.81
N ALA A 567 -6.16 -15.69 -12.86
CA ALA A 567 -5.21 -14.60 -13.01
C ALA A 567 -4.50 -14.30 -11.69
N GLY A 568 -3.23 -13.89 -11.77
CA GLY A 568 -2.43 -13.49 -10.60
C GLY A 568 -1.18 -12.73 -10.98
N ALA A 569 -0.66 -11.94 -10.02
CA ALA A 569 0.55 -11.15 -10.16
C ALA A 569 1.56 -11.44 -9.05
N SER A 570 2.85 -11.21 -9.32
CA SER A 570 3.93 -11.40 -8.35
C SER A 570 3.98 -12.87 -7.87
N TYR A 571 3.84 -13.12 -6.56
CA TYR A 571 3.63 -14.49 -6.07
C TYR A 571 2.39 -15.14 -6.70
N GLY A 572 1.30 -14.38 -6.92
CA GLY A 572 0.13 -14.88 -7.67
C GLY A 572 0.47 -15.28 -9.10
N GLY A 573 1.38 -14.55 -9.76
CA GLY A 573 1.95 -14.91 -11.07
C GLY A 573 2.80 -16.18 -11.00
N PHE A 574 3.64 -16.34 -9.96
CA PHE A 574 4.31 -17.61 -9.68
C PHE A 574 3.30 -18.75 -9.53
N MET A 575 2.24 -18.56 -8.76
CA MET A 575 1.22 -19.59 -8.56
C MET A 575 0.49 -19.94 -9.86
N ILE A 576 0.20 -18.96 -10.72
CA ILE A 576 -0.33 -19.23 -12.07
C ILE A 576 0.65 -20.05 -12.90
N ASN A 577 1.97 -19.74 -12.85
CA ASN A 577 3.01 -20.53 -13.52
C ASN A 577 3.07 -21.96 -12.97
N TRP A 578 2.90 -22.12 -11.67
CA TRP A 578 2.83 -23.43 -11.00
C TRP A 578 1.58 -24.22 -11.39
N ILE A 579 0.44 -23.56 -11.43
CA ILE A 579 -0.87 -24.10 -11.86
C ILE A 579 -0.80 -24.56 -13.33
N GLN A 580 -0.13 -23.82 -14.22
CA GLN A 580 0.04 -24.21 -15.63
C GLN A 580 0.67 -25.61 -15.76
N GLY A 581 1.60 -25.96 -14.87
CA GLY A 581 2.24 -27.28 -14.81
C GLY A 581 1.55 -28.30 -13.89
N SER A 582 0.31 -28.04 -13.44
CA SER A 582 -0.42 -28.84 -12.46
C SER A 582 -1.82 -29.22 -12.96
N ASP A 583 -2.48 -30.14 -12.26
CA ASP A 583 -3.80 -30.63 -12.67
C ASP A 583 -4.89 -29.55 -12.58
N LEU A 584 -4.78 -28.65 -11.60
CA LEU A 584 -5.68 -27.49 -11.47
C LEU A 584 -5.67 -26.61 -12.73
N GLY A 585 -4.50 -26.48 -13.41
CA GLY A 585 -4.41 -25.71 -14.65
C GLY A 585 -5.28 -26.25 -15.78
N ARG A 586 -5.62 -27.54 -15.75
CA ARG A 586 -6.53 -28.15 -16.74
C ARG A 586 -8.00 -27.84 -16.48
N LYS A 587 -8.31 -27.25 -15.35
CA LYS A 587 -9.64 -26.80 -14.99
C LYS A 587 -9.97 -25.40 -15.55
N PHE A 588 -8.96 -24.63 -15.96
CA PHE A 588 -9.14 -23.28 -16.47
C PHE A 588 -9.03 -23.23 -18.01
N LYS A 589 -9.84 -22.39 -18.64
CA LYS A 589 -9.81 -22.13 -20.09
C LYS A 589 -8.67 -21.22 -20.50
N ALA A 590 -8.28 -20.28 -19.63
CA ALA A 590 -7.16 -19.38 -19.84
C ALA A 590 -6.51 -18.99 -18.51
N LEU A 591 -5.23 -18.61 -18.59
CA LEU A 591 -4.42 -18.14 -17.47
C LEU A 591 -3.81 -16.77 -17.80
N VAL A 592 -3.63 -15.94 -16.78
CA VAL A 592 -2.88 -14.68 -16.86
C VAL A 592 -1.82 -14.66 -15.76
N SER A 593 -0.55 -14.62 -16.16
CA SER A 593 0.60 -14.43 -15.26
C SER A 593 1.19 -13.06 -15.48
N HIS A 594 1.16 -12.21 -14.46
CA HIS A 594 1.79 -10.92 -14.46
C HIS A 594 2.98 -10.95 -13.50
N ASP A 595 4.17 -10.58 -13.99
CA ASP A 595 5.44 -10.46 -13.24
C ASP A 595 5.74 -11.61 -12.24
N GLY A 596 5.32 -12.83 -12.56
CA GLY A 596 5.56 -14.00 -11.72
C GLY A 596 6.94 -14.61 -11.90
N THR A 597 7.56 -15.13 -10.82
CA THR A 597 8.79 -15.92 -10.97
C THR A 597 8.49 -17.25 -11.69
N PHE A 598 9.46 -17.69 -12.50
CA PHE A 598 9.31 -18.89 -13.30
C PHE A 598 10.49 -19.86 -13.14
N VAL A 599 11.73 -19.36 -13.20
CA VAL A 599 12.94 -20.19 -13.15
C VAL A 599 13.57 -20.14 -11.76
N ALA A 600 13.77 -21.29 -11.11
CA ALA A 600 14.35 -21.33 -9.76
C ALA A 600 15.74 -20.69 -9.68
N ASP A 601 16.61 -20.96 -10.67
CA ASP A 601 17.98 -20.46 -10.69
C ASP A 601 18.04 -18.92 -10.92
N ALA A 602 17.00 -18.29 -11.44
CA ALA A 602 16.92 -16.85 -11.67
C ALA A 602 16.56 -16.04 -10.40
N LYS A 603 16.04 -16.69 -9.35
CA LYS A 603 15.66 -16.05 -8.07
C LYS A 603 16.82 -15.30 -7.39
N VAL A 604 18.08 -15.62 -7.74
CA VAL A 604 19.27 -14.88 -7.25
C VAL A 604 19.47 -13.53 -7.91
N SER A 605 18.73 -13.20 -8.96
CA SER A 605 18.77 -11.91 -9.65
C SER A 605 17.69 -10.92 -9.19
N THR A 606 16.86 -11.30 -8.20
CA THR A 606 15.96 -10.36 -7.51
C THR A 606 16.77 -9.31 -6.74
N GLU A 607 16.16 -8.18 -6.48
CA GLU A 607 16.83 -7.07 -5.79
C GLU A 607 17.13 -7.39 -4.31
N GLU A 608 16.22 -8.09 -3.62
CA GLU A 608 16.28 -8.38 -2.19
C GLU A 608 16.53 -9.87 -1.95
N LEU A 609 17.76 -10.22 -1.60
CA LEU A 609 18.15 -11.62 -1.42
C LEU A 609 17.62 -12.22 -0.10
N TRP A 610 17.47 -11.43 0.98
CA TRP A 610 16.96 -11.95 2.27
C TRP A 610 15.58 -12.58 2.11
N PHE A 611 14.68 -12.00 1.27
CA PHE A 611 13.36 -12.51 1.02
C PHE A 611 13.40 -13.96 0.50
N MET A 612 14.14 -14.20 -0.59
CA MET A 612 14.30 -15.54 -1.14
C MET A 612 15.02 -16.48 -0.18
N GLN A 613 16.02 -15.99 0.56
CA GLN A 613 16.74 -16.81 1.53
C GLN A 613 15.83 -17.24 2.69
N ARG A 614 14.96 -16.37 3.17
CA ARG A 614 13.97 -16.70 4.20
C ARG A 614 12.94 -17.70 3.67
N GLU A 615 12.37 -17.43 2.50
CA GLU A 615 11.32 -18.25 1.89
C GLU A 615 11.80 -19.67 1.53
N PHE A 616 13.07 -19.83 1.13
CA PHE A 616 13.65 -21.10 0.73
C PHE A 616 14.65 -21.67 1.76
N ASN A 617 14.65 -21.13 2.99
CA ASN A 617 15.41 -21.61 4.14
C ASN A 617 16.92 -21.68 3.91
N GLY A 618 17.49 -20.62 3.38
CA GLY A 618 18.93 -20.48 3.18
C GLY A 618 19.31 -19.92 1.81
N THR A 619 20.61 -19.74 1.62
CA THR A 619 21.13 -19.22 0.36
C THR A 619 20.94 -20.23 -0.78
N PHE A 620 20.93 -19.72 -2.01
CA PHE A 620 20.78 -20.55 -3.20
C PHE A 620 21.85 -21.66 -3.32
N TRP A 621 23.08 -21.41 -2.90
CA TRP A 621 24.18 -22.41 -2.95
C TRP A 621 24.14 -23.40 -1.77
N ASP A 622 23.61 -23.03 -0.60
CA ASP A 622 23.52 -23.92 0.55
C ASP A 622 22.28 -24.81 0.47
N ASN A 623 21.18 -24.32 -0.11
CA ASN A 623 19.88 -25.02 -0.12
C ASN A 623 19.19 -25.03 -1.49
N ARG A 624 19.96 -25.27 -2.53
CA ARG A 624 19.48 -25.28 -3.93
C ARG A 624 18.30 -26.23 -4.18
N GLU A 625 18.21 -27.30 -3.40
CA GLU A 625 17.12 -28.27 -3.51
C GLU A 625 15.77 -27.67 -3.20
N ASN A 626 15.66 -26.80 -2.17
CA ASN A 626 14.43 -26.10 -1.84
C ASN A 626 14.00 -25.14 -2.96
N TYR A 627 14.95 -24.41 -3.57
CA TYR A 627 14.63 -23.55 -4.71
C TYR A 627 14.06 -24.37 -5.89
N ARG A 628 14.66 -25.53 -6.19
CA ARG A 628 14.22 -26.41 -7.29
C ARG A 628 12.93 -27.17 -7.01
N ARG A 629 12.65 -27.43 -5.74
CA ARG A 629 11.39 -28.10 -5.34
C ARG A 629 10.17 -27.36 -5.82
N TRP A 630 10.23 -26.04 -5.79
CA TRP A 630 9.13 -25.14 -6.16
C TRP A 630 9.43 -24.39 -7.48
N ASP A 631 10.03 -25.09 -8.44
CA ASP A 631 10.40 -24.55 -9.73
C ASP A 631 9.30 -24.80 -10.77
N PRO A 632 8.55 -23.77 -11.21
CA PRO A 632 7.57 -23.95 -12.30
C PRO A 632 8.19 -24.37 -13.62
N SER A 633 9.48 -24.08 -13.85
CA SER A 633 10.22 -24.44 -15.07
C SER A 633 10.78 -25.86 -15.05
N ALA A 634 10.49 -26.65 -14.02
CA ALA A 634 10.92 -28.05 -13.96
C ALA A 634 10.39 -28.87 -15.16
N PRO A 635 11.21 -29.76 -15.77
CA PRO A 635 10.84 -30.47 -16.99
C PRO A 635 9.50 -31.22 -16.90
N GLU A 636 9.22 -31.86 -15.77
CA GLU A 636 7.98 -32.60 -15.54
C GLU A 636 6.74 -31.72 -15.48
N ARG A 637 6.91 -30.41 -15.19
CA ARG A 637 5.84 -29.40 -15.22
C ARG A 637 5.64 -28.83 -16.60
N ILE A 638 6.73 -28.42 -17.27
CA ILE A 638 6.69 -27.90 -18.64
C ILE A 638 6.01 -28.89 -19.60
N LEU A 639 6.23 -30.19 -19.43
CA LEU A 639 5.58 -31.23 -20.25
C LEU A 639 4.05 -31.24 -20.12
N LYS A 640 3.47 -30.66 -19.06
CA LYS A 640 2.03 -30.56 -18.84
C LYS A 640 1.42 -29.25 -19.37
N PHE A 641 2.21 -28.29 -19.82
CA PHE A 641 1.72 -26.97 -20.28
C PHE A 641 0.82 -27.13 -21.49
N SER A 642 -0.42 -26.65 -21.38
CA SER A 642 -1.41 -26.74 -22.45
C SER A 642 -2.54 -25.72 -22.37
N THR A 643 -2.72 -25.03 -21.24
CA THR A 643 -3.76 -24.00 -21.08
C THR A 643 -3.30 -22.68 -21.72
N PRO A 644 -4.12 -22.02 -22.56
CA PRO A 644 -3.81 -20.71 -23.13
C PRO A 644 -3.38 -19.72 -22.08
N MET A 645 -2.31 -18.93 -22.33
CA MET A 645 -1.71 -18.10 -21.30
C MET A 645 -1.25 -16.73 -21.80
N LEU A 646 -1.70 -15.67 -21.14
CA LEU A 646 -1.16 -14.32 -21.28
C LEU A 646 -0.04 -14.13 -20.25
N VAL A 647 1.13 -13.72 -20.71
CA VAL A 647 2.30 -13.39 -19.88
C VAL A 647 2.52 -11.89 -19.95
N ILE A 648 2.61 -11.23 -18.81
CA ILE A 648 2.83 -9.79 -18.72
C ILE A 648 4.08 -9.54 -17.87
N HIS A 649 4.98 -8.68 -18.37
CA HIS A 649 6.18 -8.31 -17.60
C HIS A 649 6.75 -6.98 -18.08
N SER A 650 7.20 -6.15 -17.13
CA SER A 650 7.75 -4.83 -17.40
C SER A 650 9.29 -4.83 -17.32
N ASP A 651 9.96 -3.92 -18.07
CA ASP A 651 11.43 -3.92 -18.16
C ASP A 651 12.11 -3.35 -16.90
N LEU A 652 11.43 -2.43 -16.18
CA LEU A 652 11.94 -1.83 -14.96
C LEU A 652 11.56 -2.61 -13.70
N ASP A 653 10.99 -3.79 -13.86
CA ASP A 653 10.74 -4.70 -12.73
C ASP A 653 12.08 -5.32 -12.27
N TYR A 654 12.63 -4.75 -11.19
CA TYR A 654 13.83 -5.29 -10.56
C TYR A 654 13.50 -6.16 -9.33
N ARG A 655 12.25 -6.09 -8.88
CA ARG A 655 11.72 -7.03 -7.87
C ARG A 655 11.73 -8.46 -8.41
N LEU A 656 11.16 -8.66 -9.59
CA LEU A 656 11.15 -9.94 -10.34
C LEU A 656 11.54 -9.64 -11.80
N PRO A 657 12.77 -9.96 -12.24
CA PRO A 657 13.28 -9.48 -13.51
C PRO A 657 12.50 -9.97 -14.74
N VAL A 658 12.39 -9.14 -15.77
CA VAL A 658 11.68 -9.42 -17.05
C VAL A 658 12.12 -10.72 -17.72
N SER A 659 13.34 -11.20 -17.46
CA SER A 659 13.82 -12.51 -17.94
C SER A 659 12.96 -13.71 -17.50
N GLU A 660 12.24 -13.60 -16.39
CA GLU A 660 11.30 -14.62 -15.93
C GLU A 660 10.12 -14.75 -16.91
N GLY A 661 9.48 -13.63 -17.27
CA GLY A 661 8.40 -13.60 -18.24
C GLY A 661 8.83 -14.02 -19.64
N LEU A 662 10.01 -13.57 -20.09
CA LEU A 662 10.56 -13.98 -21.39
C LEU A 662 10.85 -15.48 -21.43
N SER A 663 11.39 -16.07 -20.35
CA SER A 663 11.64 -17.50 -20.26
C SER A 663 10.35 -18.31 -20.34
N LEU A 664 9.32 -17.88 -19.61
CA LEU A 664 7.99 -18.51 -19.63
C LEU A 664 7.38 -18.45 -21.04
N PHE A 665 7.36 -17.26 -21.65
CA PHE A 665 6.77 -17.07 -22.98
C PHE A 665 7.46 -17.91 -24.06
N ASN A 666 8.81 -17.94 -24.08
CA ASN A 666 9.57 -18.75 -25.02
C ASN A 666 9.22 -20.23 -24.90
N ILE A 667 9.10 -20.76 -23.68
CA ILE A 667 8.73 -22.15 -23.44
C ILE A 667 7.29 -22.44 -23.88
N LEU A 668 6.34 -21.55 -23.62
CA LEU A 668 4.96 -21.71 -24.09
C LEU A 668 4.90 -21.77 -25.61
N GLN A 669 5.62 -20.89 -26.31
CA GLN A 669 5.71 -20.89 -27.78
C GLN A 669 6.36 -22.17 -28.33
N GLU A 670 7.50 -22.58 -27.77
CA GLU A 670 8.19 -23.83 -28.15
C GLU A 670 7.29 -25.09 -27.93
N ARG A 671 6.43 -25.04 -26.91
CA ARG A 671 5.45 -26.10 -26.61
C ARG A 671 4.20 -26.04 -27.49
N GLY A 672 4.03 -25.02 -28.33
CA GLY A 672 2.84 -24.79 -29.13
C GLY A 672 1.61 -24.45 -28.28
N VAL A 673 1.79 -23.92 -27.07
CA VAL A 673 0.69 -23.45 -26.21
C VAL A 673 0.25 -22.06 -26.67
N PRO A 674 -1.04 -21.82 -26.96
CA PRO A 674 -1.52 -20.49 -27.30
C PRO A 674 -1.09 -19.50 -26.23
N SER A 675 -0.29 -18.50 -26.60
CA SER A 675 0.22 -17.53 -25.63
C SER A 675 0.48 -16.17 -26.26
N ARG A 676 0.43 -15.14 -25.42
CA ARG A 676 0.75 -13.74 -25.76
C ARG A 676 1.70 -13.19 -24.72
N PHE A 677 2.64 -12.34 -25.12
CA PHE A 677 3.52 -11.59 -24.24
C PHE A 677 3.18 -10.11 -24.33
N LEU A 678 2.82 -9.48 -23.20
CA LEU A 678 2.57 -8.05 -23.07
C LEU A 678 3.72 -7.45 -22.26
N ASN A 679 4.46 -6.53 -22.89
CA ASN A 679 5.61 -5.89 -22.26
C ASN A 679 5.41 -4.38 -22.15
N PHE A 680 5.80 -3.82 -21.01
CA PHE A 680 5.84 -2.37 -20.78
C PHE A 680 7.30 -1.96 -20.49
N PRO A 681 7.96 -1.23 -21.41
CA PRO A 681 9.37 -0.89 -21.26
C PRO A 681 9.66 0.20 -20.21
N ASP A 682 8.64 0.93 -19.79
CA ASP A 682 8.71 2.09 -18.89
C ASP A 682 7.92 1.91 -17.56
N GLU A 683 7.44 0.69 -17.28
CA GLU A 683 6.79 0.33 -16.03
C GLU A 683 7.71 -0.55 -15.16
N ASN A 684 7.44 -0.52 -13.85
CA ASN A 684 8.09 -1.37 -12.85
C ASN A 684 7.26 -2.64 -12.56
N HIS A 685 7.36 -3.17 -11.34
CA HIS A 685 6.53 -4.29 -10.84
C HIS A 685 5.02 -3.97 -10.88
N TRP A 686 4.64 -2.70 -11.00
CA TRP A 686 3.27 -2.22 -11.09
C TRP A 686 3.04 -1.39 -12.35
N VAL A 687 2.01 -1.70 -13.13
CA VAL A 687 1.59 -0.89 -14.27
C VAL A 687 0.72 0.26 -13.75
N GLN A 688 1.28 1.48 -13.71
CA GLN A 688 0.65 2.64 -13.07
C GLN A 688 0.40 3.83 -14.00
N ASN A 689 1.11 3.93 -15.11
CA ASN A 689 0.79 4.91 -16.14
C ASN A 689 -0.64 4.65 -16.64
N LYS A 690 -1.45 5.70 -16.79
CA LYS A 690 -2.88 5.61 -17.06
C LYS A 690 -3.18 4.96 -18.41
N GLU A 691 -2.39 5.30 -19.43
CA GLU A 691 -2.53 4.73 -20.77
C GLU A 691 -2.05 3.26 -20.78
N ASN A 692 -0.92 2.96 -20.15
CA ASN A 692 -0.46 1.58 -19.99
C ASN A 692 -1.44 0.73 -19.18
N SER A 693 -2.06 1.31 -18.14
CA SER A 693 -3.08 0.65 -17.34
C SER A 693 -4.33 0.31 -18.17
N LEU A 694 -4.75 1.19 -19.08
CA LEU A 694 -5.86 0.91 -20.00
C LEU A 694 -5.52 -0.27 -20.91
N VAL A 695 -4.35 -0.25 -21.56
CA VAL A 695 -3.88 -1.34 -22.41
C VAL A 695 -3.79 -2.66 -21.62
N TRP A 696 -3.28 -2.61 -20.39
CA TRP A 696 -3.21 -3.77 -19.51
C TRP A 696 -4.60 -4.39 -19.28
N HIS A 697 -5.60 -3.57 -18.93
CA HIS A 697 -6.97 -4.04 -18.72
C HIS A 697 -7.57 -4.62 -20.00
N GLN A 698 -7.44 -3.94 -21.14
CA GLN A 698 -7.94 -4.41 -22.41
C GLN A 698 -7.34 -5.76 -22.81
N GLN A 699 -6.03 -5.93 -22.66
CA GLN A 699 -5.36 -7.21 -22.99
C GLN A 699 -5.73 -8.34 -22.03
N VAL A 700 -5.81 -8.05 -20.72
CA VAL A 700 -6.17 -9.08 -19.72
C VAL A 700 -7.63 -9.50 -19.88
N LEU A 701 -8.55 -8.53 -19.93
CA LEU A 701 -9.99 -8.80 -20.09
C LEU A 701 -10.27 -9.51 -21.43
N GLY A 702 -9.77 -8.97 -22.54
CA GLY A 702 -9.97 -9.57 -23.85
C GLY A 702 -9.39 -10.99 -23.96
N TRP A 703 -8.23 -11.27 -23.32
CA TRP A 703 -7.68 -12.62 -23.25
C TRP A 703 -8.60 -13.58 -22.49
N LEU A 704 -9.05 -13.19 -21.32
CA LEU A 704 -9.93 -14.00 -20.49
C LEU A 704 -11.29 -14.20 -21.17
N ASN A 705 -11.90 -13.14 -21.69
CA ASN A 705 -13.21 -13.14 -22.33
C ASN A 705 -13.25 -14.09 -23.55
N LYS A 706 -12.22 -14.04 -24.39
CA LYS A 706 -12.07 -14.92 -25.56
C LYS A 706 -12.14 -16.41 -25.20
N TYR A 707 -11.50 -16.83 -24.12
CA TYR A 707 -11.41 -18.25 -23.79
C TYR A 707 -12.51 -18.75 -22.85
N SER A 708 -13.13 -17.85 -22.07
CA SER A 708 -14.28 -18.18 -21.21
C SER A 708 -15.63 -18.17 -21.94
N GLY A 709 -15.67 -17.63 -23.17
CA GLY A 709 -16.91 -17.45 -23.93
C GLY A 709 -17.73 -16.23 -23.50
N VAL A 710 -17.21 -15.36 -22.61
CA VAL A 710 -17.90 -14.11 -22.20
C VAL A 710 -18.09 -13.19 -23.40
N GLU A 711 -17.11 -13.06 -24.29
CA GLU A 711 -17.16 -12.21 -25.48
C GLU A 711 -18.32 -12.59 -26.43
N GLU A 712 -18.65 -13.88 -26.52
CA GLU A 712 -19.76 -14.38 -27.34
C GLU A 712 -21.15 -14.14 -26.71
N SER A 713 -21.19 -14.02 -25.39
CA SER A 713 -22.43 -13.90 -24.60
C SER A 713 -22.76 -12.48 -24.14
N ASN A 714 -21.82 -11.55 -24.25
CA ASN A 714 -21.93 -10.16 -23.77
C ASN A 714 -21.30 -9.19 -24.80
N GLU A 715 -22.14 -8.45 -25.54
CA GLU A 715 -21.71 -7.50 -26.57
C GLU A 715 -20.89 -6.31 -25.98
N ASP A 716 -21.00 -6.05 -24.69
CA ASP A 716 -20.25 -5.00 -23.99
C ASP A 716 -18.92 -5.52 -23.41
N ALA A 717 -18.58 -6.79 -23.57
CA ALA A 717 -17.33 -7.33 -23.09
C ALA A 717 -16.14 -6.84 -23.93
N VAL A 718 -15.04 -6.53 -23.24
CA VAL A 718 -13.79 -6.10 -23.89
C VAL A 718 -13.26 -7.21 -24.79
N SER A 719 -13.01 -6.89 -26.07
CA SER A 719 -12.38 -7.78 -27.05
C SER A 719 -10.87 -7.52 -27.16
N LEU A 720 -10.13 -8.54 -27.57
CA LEU A 720 -8.69 -8.38 -27.90
C LEU A 720 -8.44 -7.44 -29.09
N ASP A 721 -9.45 -7.22 -29.94
CA ASP A 721 -9.37 -6.36 -31.10
C ASP A 721 -9.61 -4.89 -30.74
N ASP A 722 -10.06 -4.57 -29.52
CA ASP A 722 -10.32 -3.21 -29.04
C ASP A 722 -9.02 -2.41 -28.80
N THR A 723 -7.89 -3.11 -28.76
CA THR A 723 -6.59 -2.42 -28.58
C THR A 723 -6.06 -1.86 -29.88
N VAL A 724 -5.61 -0.62 -29.87
CA VAL A 724 -4.96 0.05 -31.01
C VAL A 724 -3.48 -0.31 -31.17
N ILE A 725 -2.91 -1.09 -30.27
CA ILE A 725 -1.49 -1.48 -30.32
C ILE A 725 -1.30 -2.65 -31.27
N PRO A 726 -0.48 -2.53 -32.33
CA PRO A 726 -0.28 -3.60 -33.29
C PRO A 726 0.46 -4.80 -32.62
N VAL A 727 -0.06 -6.01 -32.88
CA VAL A 727 0.59 -7.24 -32.46
C VAL A 727 1.76 -7.55 -33.40
N VAL A 728 2.94 -7.80 -32.83
CA VAL A 728 4.11 -8.28 -33.59
C VAL A 728 4.01 -9.80 -33.70
N ASP A 729 3.72 -10.30 -34.90
CA ASP A 729 3.67 -11.73 -35.19
C ASP A 729 4.57 -12.04 -36.38
N TYR A 730 5.58 -12.90 -36.15
CA TYR A 730 6.50 -13.37 -37.18
C TYR A 730 6.20 -14.79 -37.67
N ASN A 731 5.16 -15.42 -37.11
CA ASN A 731 4.76 -16.74 -37.59
C ASN A 731 3.91 -16.61 -38.84
N PRO A 732 4.22 -17.36 -39.93
CA PRO A 732 3.48 -17.30 -41.18
C PRO A 732 2.06 -17.89 -41.08
#